data_e9a5e383adf089b6ad7ccc38d6b98a96
#
_entry.id   e9a5e383adf089b6ad7ccc38d6b98a96
#
_cell.length_a   1.000
_cell.length_b   1.000
_cell.length_c   1.000
_cell.angle_alpha   90.00
_cell.angle_beta   90.00
_cell.angle_gamma   90.00
#
_symmetry.space_group_name_H-M   'P 1'
#
loop_
_entity.id
_entity.type
_entity.pdbx_description
1 polymer ?
#
loop_
_entity_poly.entity_id
_entity_poly.type
_entity_poly.pdbx_seq_one_letter_code
_entity_poly.pdbx_strand_id
1 'polypeptide(L)'
;MKKILILSSLIAISCSKPKEMTFKMEDINIIPKPNELSLQEGNFKFDENTTFVVPDSLKNVAEILTSKFKIVKNWDIKLQTQEKTSNFVQFVADKSIRKEGYALKSDKNGVTISANDYNGFLYGVETLRQLLPLQIEAKERVGQEVSWVIPSVEINDYPQYHWRGLMLDVSRHFFPKEYIIKTLDRMAMLKLNVFHFHLVDNEGWRIEIKKYPKLTEIGAWREDKEHLHWNERESANRSFDKEQKANTNIAEQENKKQYGGFYTQEDIKEIVAYAQKLGINVVPEIEMPAHTMSAIASYPNLSCHKQQIRVPSGGVWPITDIYCAGQEETFVFLEDVLKEVMDLFPSKYIHIGGDEATHTEWEKCKACNQRMKDENLKDIHQLQSYFIKRMEKFLMNNGRTLIGWDEIIDGGLPQNAAVMNWRGIDIVKKSIEQGHDVVLTSDFYIDKYQGLPDNEPLAIGGYVTLKSIYENELGKDKLSAEEQKYILGGQANLWAEYIISESLSEYMIFPRLFALSEINWSNKEKNWDNFIERVKKFFPRLELMGVNYAKSIYQITANIENIDDKSEKIRISLQSEAPNSDIHYLIDDDNWDNSQKYTTPIEVNKTTKIKAASFLEGKPHKAIYENTITFHKAQGKPVTYQVPYHKNYQGKGDGTLTNILKGTKNFHDGQWLGWLGQNTSFTIDLQEKQSIERVVLGALEEQGQGIFFPISITVYTSLDGSNFTKVAHQDNPYKKNGYSILKGFEFNLEKQETRYIKIELKVLDKAPNGGDAWLFLDEVQVF
;
A
#
# COMPACT_ATOMS: atom_id res chain seq x y z
N MET A 1 15.44 82.57 39.73
CA MET A 1 16.23 81.99 38.65
C MET A 1 16.60 80.56 38.95
N LYS A 2 15.85 79.60 38.38
CA LYS A 2 16.13 78.15 38.52
C LYS A 2 16.81 77.67 37.25
N LYS A 3 18.04 77.19 37.39
CA LYS A 3 18.80 76.58 36.29
C LYS A 3 18.31 75.16 36.08
N ILE A 4 17.85 74.88 34.87
CA ILE A 4 17.49 73.53 34.44
C ILE A 4 18.78 72.93 33.80
N LEU A 5 19.27 71.81 34.42
CA LEU A 5 20.32 71.00 33.85
C LEU A 5 19.64 69.99 32.91
N ILE A 6 19.97 70.03 31.62
CA ILE A 6 19.56 69.02 30.64
C ILE A 6 20.64 67.93 30.65
N LEU A 7 20.29 66.76 31.14
CA LEU A 7 21.11 65.55 31.10
C LEU A 7 20.86 64.85 29.76
N SER A 8 21.74 64.94 28.79
CA SER A 8 21.72 64.19 27.53
C SER A 8 22.20 62.76 27.78
N SER A 9 21.25 61.82 27.86
CA SER A 9 21.55 60.39 27.86
C SER A 9 21.86 59.92 26.43
N LEU A 10 23.10 59.60 26.17
CA LEU A 10 23.50 58.84 25.00
C LEU A 10 22.96 57.41 25.09
N ILE A 11 21.96 57.12 24.32
CA ILE A 11 21.53 55.73 24.09
C ILE A 11 22.56 55.10 23.14
N ALA A 12 23.46 54.28 23.68
CA ALA A 12 24.27 53.40 22.89
C ALA A 12 23.42 52.32 22.28
N ILE A 13 23.05 52.46 21.01
CA ILE A 13 22.44 51.38 20.23
C ILE A 13 23.53 50.31 20.02
N SER A 14 23.52 49.31 20.88
CA SER A 14 24.28 48.10 20.69
C SER A 14 23.69 47.37 19.46
N CYS A 15 24.33 47.49 18.31
CA CYS A 15 24.13 46.60 17.18
C CYS A 15 24.61 45.21 17.60
N SER A 16 23.76 44.43 18.23
CA SER A 16 23.99 43.00 18.33
C SER A 16 23.96 42.43 16.91
N LYS A 17 25.11 41.89 16.47
CA LYS A 17 25.12 41.09 15.23
C LYS A 17 24.00 40.06 15.31
N PRO A 18 23.20 39.86 14.23
CA PRO A 18 22.19 38.81 14.21
C PRO A 18 22.88 37.51 14.60
N LYS A 19 22.33 36.82 15.60
CA LYS A 19 22.87 35.55 16.05
C LYS A 19 22.85 34.58 14.85
N GLU A 20 24.02 34.15 14.44
CA GLU A 20 24.14 33.19 13.32
C GLU A 20 23.37 31.93 13.67
N MET A 21 22.52 31.45 12.76
CA MET A 21 21.72 30.24 12.98
C MET A 21 22.68 29.04 13.03
N THR A 22 22.64 28.27 14.09
CA THR A 22 23.50 27.09 14.25
C THR A 22 22.66 25.88 14.05
N PHE A 23 23.06 24.98 13.15
CA PHE A 23 22.43 23.72 12.88
C PHE A 23 23.16 22.56 13.53
N LYS A 24 22.40 21.53 13.91
CA LYS A 24 22.93 20.24 14.33
C LYS A 24 22.56 19.18 13.29
N MET A 25 23.21 18.03 13.32
CA MET A 25 22.91 16.92 12.41
C MET A 25 21.43 16.47 12.53
N GLU A 26 20.86 16.55 13.71
CA GLU A 26 19.45 16.23 13.99
C GLU A 26 18.44 17.21 13.34
N ASP A 27 18.88 18.39 12.94
CA ASP A 27 18.05 19.39 12.26
C ASP A 27 17.94 19.10 10.75
N ILE A 28 18.83 18.26 10.21
CA ILE A 28 18.83 17.89 8.79
C ILE A 28 17.84 16.77 8.56
N ASN A 29 16.77 17.08 7.84
CA ASN A 29 15.65 16.18 7.60
C ASN A 29 15.47 15.89 6.11
N ILE A 30 16.15 14.85 5.61
CA ILE A 30 16.14 14.43 4.20
C ILE A 30 15.59 13.00 4.10
N ILE A 31 14.60 12.80 3.21
CA ILE A 31 14.04 11.49 2.85
C ILE A 31 14.07 11.36 1.31
N PRO A 32 14.67 10.34 0.72
CA PRO A 32 15.46 9.27 1.36
C PRO A 32 16.78 9.79 1.95
N LYS A 33 17.29 9.10 2.98
CA LYS A 33 18.53 9.44 3.67
C LYS A 33 19.72 9.34 2.71
N PRO A 34 20.52 10.42 2.57
CA PRO A 34 21.70 10.39 1.72
C PRO A 34 22.73 9.36 2.17
N ASN A 35 23.44 8.77 1.19
CA ASN A 35 24.48 7.79 1.47
C ASN A 35 25.65 8.37 2.25
N GLU A 36 26.06 9.61 1.94
CA GLU A 36 27.07 10.32 2.69
C GLU A 36 26.58 11.74 2.94
N LEU A 37 26.61 12.18 4.19
CA LEU A 37 26.25 13.52 4.61
C LEU A 37 27.14 13.94 5.77
N SER A 38 27.76 15.09 5.65
CA SER A 38 28.49 15.75 6.73
C SER A 38 28.07 17.21 6.90
N LEU A 39 27.81 17.59 8.16
CA LEU A 39 27.51 18.96 8.52
C LEU A 39 28.83 19.75 8.66
N GLN A 40 28.89 20.94 8.05
CA GLN A 40 30.02 21.83 8.09
C GLN A 40 29.70 23.10 8.91
N GLU A 41 30.69 23.89 9.26
CA GLU A 41 30.46 25.15 9.94
C GLU A 41 29.86 26.20 8.98
N GLY A 42 28.94 27.02 9.50
CA GLY A 42 28.26 28.07 8.76
C GLY A 42 26.95 27.66 8.10
N ASN A 43 26.48 28.56 7.27
CA ASN A 43 25.20 28.37 6.55
C ASN A 43 25.18 29.26 5.29
N PHE A 44 24.22 28.93 4.38
CA PHE A 44 23.89 29.74 3.22
C PHE A 44 22.52 30.36 3.36
N LYS A 45 22.41 31.65 3.06
CA LYS A 45 21.14 32.40 3.10
C LYS A 45 20.70 32.75 1.69
N PHE A 46 19.52 32.29 1.31
CA PHE A 46 18.86 32.72 0.07
C PHE A 46 18.21 34.09 0.24
N ASP A 47 18.30 34.90 -0.80
CA ASP A 47 17.60 36.18 -0.94
C ASP A 47 17.16 36.42 -2.40
N GLU A 48 16.54 37.56 -2.68
CA GLU A 48 16.05 37.92 -4.00
C GLU A 48 17.16 38.10 -5.08
N ASN A 49 18.42 38.23 -4.65
CA ASN A 49 19.60 38.39 -5.53
C ASN A 49 20.33 37.05 -5.72
N THR A 50 19.92 36.00 -5.05
CA THR A 50 20.47 34.65 -5.30
C THR A 50 20.29 34.30 -6.77
N THR A 51 21.34 33.75 -7.39
CA THR A 51 21.37 33.48 -8.84
C THR A 51 21.63 31.99 -9.06
N PHE A 52 20.86 31.37 -9.95
CA PHE A 52 21.17 30.01 -10.38
C PHE A 52 22.04 30.04 -11.63
N VAL A 53 23.24 29.47 -11.51
CA VAL A 53 24.24 29.35 -12.59
C VAL A 53 24.08 27.96 -13.18
N VAL A 54 23.37 27.85 -14.31
CA VAL A 54 22.95 26.58 -14.89
C VAL A 54 23.08 26.58 -16.42
N PRO A 55 23.51 25.47 -17.03
CA PRO A 55 23.45 25.28 -18.47
C PRO A 55 22.01 25.37 -18.98
N ASP A 56 21.83 25.82 -20.23
CA ASP A 56 20.50 25.91 -20.83
C ASP A 56 19.70 24.60 -20.80
N SER A 57 20.38 23.46 -20.96
CA SER A 57 19.79 22.12 -20.92
C SER A 57 19.24 21.71 -19.55
N LEU A 58 19.64 22.41 -18.47
CA LEU A 58 19.23 22.12 -17.09
C LEU A 58 18.33 23.20 -16.47
N LYS A 59 17.87 24.17 -17.27
CA LYS A 59 16.96 25.22 -16.77
C LYS A 59 15.69 24.64 -16.12
N ASN A 60 15.09 23.64 -16.74
CA ASN A 60 13.89 22.96 -16.17
C ASN A 60 14.14 22.39 -14.78
N VAL A 61 15.36 21.90 -14.49
CA VAL A 61 15.73 21.39 -13.17
C VAL A 61 15.82 22.53 -12.15
N ALA A 62 16.41 23.67 -12.54
CA ALA A 62 16.49 24.85 -11.67
C ALA A 62 15.09 25.45 -11.40
N GLU A 63 14.19 25.39 -12.38
CA GLU A 63 12.82 25.90 -12.27
C GLU A 63 12.01 25.21 -11.18
N ILE A 64 12.33 23.99 -10.77
CA ILE A 64 11.69 23.30 -9.65
C ILE A 64 11.74 24.15 -8.37
N LEU A 65 12.87 24.79 -8.09
CA LEU A 65 13.02 25.66 -6.91
C LEU A 65 12.70 27.12 -7.20
N THR A 66 13.12 27.65 -8.35
CA THR A 66 12.91 29.09 -8.64
C THR A 66 11.42 29.43 -8.76
N SER A 67 10.59 28.50 -9.31
CA SER A 67 9.13 28.67 -9.34
C SER A 67 8.53 28.66 -7.92
N LYS A 68 9.04 27.84 -7.00
CA LYS A 68 8.59 27.84 -5.62
C LYS A 68 8.94 29.15 -4.91
N PHE A 69 10.17 29.66 -5.05
CA PHE A 69 10.52 30.98 -4.53
C PHE A 69 9.65 32.10 -5.12
N LYS A 70 9.26 32.00 -6.40
CA LYS A 70 8.32 32.93 -7.02
C LYS A 70 6.95 32.91 -6.32
N ILE A 71 6.45 31.73 -5.97
CA ILE A 71 5.16 31.58 -5.26
C ILE A 71 5.29 32.16 -3.84
N VAL A 72 6.24 31.66 -3.04
CA VAL A 72 6.28 31.93 -1.61
C VAL A 72 6.84 33.30 -1.23
N LYS A 73 7.70 33.92 -2.09
CA LYS A 73 8.38 35.21 -1.82
C LYS A 73 8.20 36.25 -2.90
N ASN A 74 7.66 35.88 -4.06
CA ASN A 74 7.65 36.70 -5.28
C ASN A 74 9.07 37.12 -5.74
N TRP A 75 10.07 36.26 -5.50
CA TRP A 75 11.42 36.46 -6.00
C TRP A 75 11.53 35.97 -7.44
N ASP A 76 12.03 36.84 -8.33
CA ASP A 76 12.37 36.52 -9.72
C ASP A 76 13.84 36.10 -9.79
N ILE A 77 14.13 34.89 -9.30
CA ILE A 77 15.49 34.34 -9.24
C ILE A 77 16.03 34.18 -10.67
N LYS A 78 17.20 34.79 -10.93
CA LYS A 78 17.82 34.77 -12.26
C LYS A 78 18.48 33.43 -12.56
N LEU A 79 18.27 32.94 -13.78
CA LEU A 79 19.00 31.82 -14.37
C LEU A 79 20.03 32.39 -15.34
N GLN A 80 21.29 31.98 -15.22
CA GLN A 80 22.40 32.45 -16.08
C GLN A 80 23.44 31.33 -16.27
N THR A 81 24.33 31.52 -17.24
CA THR A 81 25.44 30.58 -17.50
C THR A 81 26.79 31.12 -16.96
N GLN A 82 26.88 32.43 -16.66
CA GLN A 82 28.09 33.05 -16.15
C GLN A 82 28.32 32.72 -14.67
N GLU A 83 29.50 32.23 -14.34
CA GLU A 83 29.92 31.91 -12.97
C GLU A 83 29.84 33.10 -12.01
N LYS A 84 29.56 32.78 -10.75
CA LYS A 84 29.56 33.75 -9.63
C LYS A 84 30.40 33.20 -8.48
N THR A 85 30.94 34.12 -7.69
CA THR A 85 31.79 33.81 -6.52
C THR A 85 31.01 33.85 -5.19
N SER A 86 29.81 34.41 -5.19
CA SER A 86 28.96 34.51 -4.01
C SER A 86 27.49 34.60 -4.37
N ASN A 87 26.60 34.20 -3.44
CA ASN A 87 25.14 34.22 -3.54
C ASN A 87 24.64 33.49 -4.79
N PHE A 88 25.02 32.22 -4.92
CA PHE A 88 24.69 31.39 -6.08
C PHE A 88 24.21 29.98 -5.69
N VAL A 89 23.49 29.39 -6.61
CA VAL A 89 23.30 27.93 -6.75
C VAL A 89 23.83 27.54 -8.13
N GLN A 90 24.90 26.73 -8.19
CA GLN A 90 25.50 26.36 -9.48
C GLN A 90 25.43 24.86 -9.76
N PHE A 91 25.30 24.53 -11.05
CA PHE A 91 25.31 23.15 -11.54
C PHE A 91 26.62 22.91 -12.28
N VAL A 92 27.35 21.87 -11.86
CA VAL A 92 28.67 21.52 -12.40
C VAL A 92 28.61 20.09 -12.95
N ALA A 93 28.86 19.91 -14.24
CA ALA A 93 28.96 18.60 -14.83
C ALA A 93 30.24 17.88 -14.37
N ASP A 94 30.08 16.70 -13.78
CA ASP A 94 31.19 15.87 -13.31
C ASP A 94 30.97 14.40 -13.72
N LYS A 95 31.75 13.97 -14.72
CA LYS A 95 31.66 12.58 -15.24
C LYS A 95 32.22 11.51 -14.31
N SER A 96 32.91 11.90 -13.23
CA SER A 96 33.41 10.95 -12.23
C SER A 96 32.29 10.44 -11.30
N ILE A 97 31.21 11.20 -11.18
CA ILE A 97 30.02 10.81 -10.42
C ILE A 97 29.27 9.74 -11.22
N ARG A 98 28.81 8.69 -10.54
CA ARG A 98 28.00 7.63 -11.18
C ARG A 98 26.68 8.17 -11.73
N LYS A 99 26.09 7.45 -12.69
CA LYS A 99 24.76 7.81 -13.19
C LYS A 99 23.74 7.87 -12.06
N GLU A 100 22.81 8.82 -12.16
CA GLU A 100 21.79 9.13 -11.14
C GLU A 100 22.39 9.60 -9.79
N GLY A 101 23.72 9.70 -9.67
CA GLY A 101 24.38 10.23 -8.48
C GLY A 101 24.59 11.75 -8.55
N TYR A 102 24.78 12.36 -7.38
CA TYR A 102 25.12 13.77 -7.25
C TYR A 102 26.02 14.03 -6.03
N ALA A 103 26.76 15.13 -6.10
CA ALA A 103 27.39 15.75 -4.95
C ALA A 103 26.77 17.14 -4.72
N LEU A 104 26.42 17.46 -3.48
CA LEU A 104 25.91 18.75 -3.08
C LEU A 104 26.80 19.33 -1.99
N LYS A 105 27.34 20.52 -2.24
CA LYS A 105 28.13 21.28 -1.28
C LYS A 105 27.52 22.65 -1.06
N SER A 106 27.29 23.02 0.18
CA SER A 106 26.88 24.37 0.57
C SER A 106 27.84 24.99 1.56
N ASP A 107 28.12 26.27 1.37
CA ASP A 107 28.85 27.10 2.28
C ASP A 107 28.30 28.54 2.32
N LYS A 108 28.91 29.45 3.04
CA LYS A 108 28.48 30.87 3.14
C LYS A 108 28.38 31.60 1.80
N ASN A 109 29.04 31.11 0.75
CA ASN A 109 29.09 31.78 -0.55
C ASN A 109 28.00 31.27 -1.49
N GLY A 110 27.60 30.01 -1.38
CA GLY A 110 26.59 29.43 -2.26
C GLY A 110 26.41 27.92 -2.12
N VAL A 111 25.73 27.38 -3.09
CA VAL A 111 25.46 25.93 -3.22
C VAL A 111 26.01 25.45 -4.56
N THR A 112 26.75 24.35 -4.55
CA THR A 112 27.19 23.65 -5.77
C THR A 112 26.54 22.27 -5.82
N ILE A 113 25.90 21.97 -6.93
CA ILE A 113 25.37 20.62 -7.23
C ILE A 113 26.16 20.10 -8.42
N SER A 114 26.89 19.00 -8.21
CA SER A 114 27.65 18.32 -9.26
C SER A 114 27.01 16.99 -9.60
N ALA A 115 26.89 16.68 -10.88
CA ALA A 115 26.31 15.40 -11.34
C ALA A 115 26.83 15.03 -12.75
N ASN A 116 26.70 13.74 -13.08
CA ASN A 116 27.06 13.21 -14.40
C ASN A 116 25.92 13.36 -15.43
N ASP A 117 24.68 13.31 -14.98
CA ASP A 117 23.50 13.28 -15.84
C ASP A 117 22.35 14.15 -15.30
N TYR A 118 21.30 14.28 -16.13
CA TYR A 118 20.11 15.07 -15.81
C TYR A 118 19.47 14.65 -14.48
N ASN A 119 19.32 13.34 -14.25
CA ASN A 119 18.65 12.82 -13.06
C ASN A 119 19.46 13.10 -11.78
N GLY A 120 20.79 13.05 -11.86
CA GLY A 120 21.65 13.43 -10.73
C GLY A 120 21.46 14.89 -10.31
N PHE A 121 21.38 15.83 -11.26
CA PHE A 121 21.06 17.24 -10.96
C PHE A 121 19.67 17.40 -10.34
N LEU A 122 18.67 16.67 -10.86
CA LEU A 122 17.32 16.67 -10.34
C LEU A 122 17.28 16.24 -8.88
N TYR A 123 17.92 15.10 -8.55
CA TYR A 123 17.96 14.58 -7.18
C TYR A 123 18.75 15.49 -6.23
N GLY A 124 19.78 16.17 -6.73
CA GLY A 124 20.50 17.20 -5.98
C GLY A 124 19.59 18.41 -5.65
N VAL A 125 18.76 18.84 -6.61
CA VAL A 125 17.79 19.93 -6.41
C VAL A 125 16.69 19.52 -5.43
N GLU A 126 16.17 18.30 -5.51
CA GLU A 126 15.17 17.81 -4.55
C GLU A 126 15.77 17.66 -3.13
N THR A 127 17.06 17.33 -3.01
CA THR A 127 17.76 17.38 -1.73
C THR A 127 17.90 18.80 -1.22
N LEU A 128 18.27 19.75 -2.07
CA LEU A 128 18.33 21.18 -1.72
C LEU A 128 16.96 21.71 -1.28
N ARG A 129 15.90 21.29 -1.95
CA ARG A 129 14.50 21.60 -1.59
C ARG A 129 14.16 21.14 -0.17
N GLN A 130 14.62 19.94 0.21
CA GLN A 130 14.38 19.41 1.56
C GLN A 130 15.26 20.07 2.64
N LEU A 131 16.42 20.61 2.29
CA LEU A 131 17.26 21.42 3.20
C LEU A 131 16.65 22.81 3.48
N LEU A 132 15.85 23.35 2.57
CA LEU A 132 15.14 24.62 2.75
C LEU A 132 14.05 24.53 3.82
N PRO A 133 13.71 25.67 4.47
CA PRO A 133 12.57 25.75 5.36
C PRO A 133 11.31 25.17 4.73
N LEU A 134 10.50 24.47 5.54
CA LEU A 134 9.30 23.78 5.04
C LEU A 134 8.30 24.70 4.32
N GLN A 135 8.36 26.00 4.60
CA GLN A 135 7.55 27.03 3.95
C GLN A 135 7.80 27.17 2.44
N ILE A 136 8.86 26.55 1.90
CA ILE A 136 9.06 26.43 0.44
C ILE A 136 7.93 25.66 -0.25
N GLU A 137 7.18 24.84 0.50
CA GLU A 137 6.04 24.07 0.00
C GLU A 137 4.70 24.82 0.08
N ALA A 138 4.68 26.04 0.65
CA ALA A 138 3.45 26.79 0.75
C ALA A 138 2.89 27.12 -0.66
N LYS A 139 1.57 27.10 -0.78
CA LYS A 139 0.83 27.38 -2.03
C LYS A 139 0.61 28.88 -2.27
N GLU A 140 0.95 29.70 -1.29
CA GLU A 140 0.77 31.14 -1.31
C GLU A 140 1.95 31.85 -0.63
N ARG A 141 1.95 33.17 -0.70
CA ARG A 141 3.02 34.01 -0.17
C ARG A 141 3.14 33.88 1.35
N VAL A 142 4.37 33.64 1.84
CA VAL A 142 4.68 33.55 3.28
C VAL A 142 5.23 34.87 3.82
N GLY A 143 5.11 35.08 5.14
CA GLY A 143 5.55 36.29 5.83
C GLY A 143 7.06 36.52 5.80
N GLN A 144 7.49 37.65 6.41
CA GLN A 144 8.92 38.04 6.45
C GLN A 144 9.71 37.30 7.53
N GLU A 145 9.01 36.69 8.49
CA GLU A 145 9.61 35.97 9.63
C GLU A 145 10.36 34.70 9.25
N VAL A 146 10.12 34.16 8.02
CA VAL A 146 10.81 32.94 7.56
C VAL A 146 12.25 33.27 7.15
N SER A 147 13.19 32.67 7.85
CA SER A 147 14.62 32.75 7.51
C SER A 147 14.96 31.69 6.45
N TRP A 148 15.29 32.13 5.23
CA TRP A 148 15.63 31.27 4.09
C TRP A 148 17.10 30.82 4.15
N VAL A 149 17.43 30.06 5.19
CA VAL A 149 18.79 29.63 5.49
C VAL A 149 18.87 28.11 5.48
N ILE A 150 19.90 27.57 4.86
CA ILE A 150 20.24 26.15 4.90
C ILE A 150 21.59 25.95 5.60
N PRO A 151 21.82 24.79 6.25
CA PRO A 151 23.13 24.45 6.82
C PRO A 151 24.21 24.34 5.73
N SER A 152 25.45 24.58 6.09
CA SER A 152 26.60 24.18 5.27
C SER A 152 26.77 22.67 5.38
N VAL A 153 26.71 21.96 4.26
CA VAL A 153 26.82 20.51 4.19
C VAL A 153 27.66 20.05 3.00
N GLU A 154 28.22 18.86 3.13
CA GLU A 154 28.74 18.07 2.01
C GLU A 154 27.99 16.74 1.94
N ILE A 155 27.39 16.46 0.77
CA ILE A 155 26.58 15.28 0.49
C ILE A 155 27.13 14.61 -0.77
N ASN A 156 27.41 13.29 -0.72
CA ASN A 156 27.62 12.45 -1.88
C ASN A 156 26.57 11.35 -1.88
N ASP A 157 25.78 11.28 -2.94
CA ASP A 157 24.57 10.48 -2.90
C ASP A 157 24.24 9.84 -4.26
N TYR A 158 23.59 8.69 -4.22
CA TYR A 158 23.22 7.90 -5.39
C TYR A 158 22.24 6.79 -5.02
N PRO A 159 21.35 6.34 -5.95
CA PRO A 159 20.43 5.26 -5.68
C PRO A 159 21.13 3.89 -5.61
N GLN A 160 20.58 3.00 -4.81
CA GLN A 160 21.00 1.60 -4.77
C GLN A 160 20.38 0.80 -5.92
N TYR A 161 19.11 1.05 -6.24
CA TYR A 161 18.35 0.37 -7.28
C TYR A 161 17.90 1.34 -8.38
N HIS A 162 17.86 0.83 -9.62
CA HIS A 162 17.45 1.62 -10.80
C HIS A 162 15.93 1.76 -10.93
N TRP A 163 15.17 0.78 -10.44
CA TRP A 163 13.71 0.83 -10.42
C TRP A 163 13.22 1.25 -9.03
N ARG A 164 12.60 2.40 -8.95
CA ARG A 164 12.02 2.95 -7.73
C ARG A 164 10.61 3.40 -8.07
N GLY A 165 9.64 2.45 -7.93
CA GLY A 165 8.34 2.56 -8.57
C GLY A 165 7.19 2.89 -7.64
N LEU A 166 6.18 3.53 -8.23
CA LEU A 166 4.82 3.62 -7.70
C LEU A 166 3.84 3.27 -8.83
N MET A 167 2.98 2.28 -8.61
CA MET A 167 1.84 1.97 -9.46
C MET A 167 0.60 2.65 -8.92
N LEU A 168 -0.20 3.23 -9.82
CA LEU A 168 -1.52 3.76 -9.52
C LEU A 168 -2.56 3.11 -10.45
N ASP A 169 -3.53 2.44 -9.86
CA ASP A 169 -4.70 1.91 -10.55
C ASP A 169 -5.72 3.03 -10.80
N VAL A 170 -5.87 3.40 -12.06
CA VAL A 170 -6.85 4.39 -12.51
C VAL A 170 -8.08 3.76 -13.16
N SER A 171 -8.08 2.42 -13.25
CA SER A 171 -9.20 1.65 -13.82
C SER A 171 -10.33 1.46 -12.82
N ARG A 172 -10.02 0.91 -11.63
CA ARG A 172 -11.03 0.69 -10.58
C ARG A 172 -11.54 2.00 -10.02
N HIS A 173 -10.68 3.02 -9.91
CA HIS A 173 -11.07 4.41 -9.64
C HIS A 173 -10.37 5.38 -10.59
N PHE A 174 -11.15 6.21 -11.31
CA PHE A 174 -10.58 7.19 -12.23
C PHE A 174 -10.06 8.42 -11.48
N PHE A 175 -8.78 8.74 -11.68
CA PHE A 175 -8.16 9.95 -11.16
C PHE A 175 -7.95 10.97 -12.28
N PRO A 176 -8.29 12.27 -12.07
CA PRO A 176 -8.08 13.29 -13.08
C PRO A 176 -6.58 13.55 -13.33
N LYS A 177 -6.23 14.07 -14.52
CA LYS A 177 -4.86 14.39 -14.93
C LYS A 177 -4.12 15.24 -13.89
N GLU A 178 -4.81 16.20 -13.29
CA GLU A 178 -4.25 17.09 -12.28
C GLU A 178 -3.75 16.32 -11.03
N TYR A 179 -4.41 15.24 -10.68
CA TYR A 179 -3.97 14.37 -9.58
C TYR A 179 -2.73 13.56 -9.97
N ILE A 180 -2.67 13.07 -11.21
CA ILE A 180 -1.48 12.38 -11.73
C ILE A 180 -0.27 13.32 -11.69
N ILE A 181 -0.41 14.56 -12.13
CA ILE A 181 0.66 15.59 -12.08
C ILE A 181 1.12 15.83 -10.62
N LYS A 182 0.19 15.98 -9.66
CA LYS A 182 0.54 16.10 -8.22
C LYS A 182 1.28 14.86 -7.70
N THR A 183 0.89 13.67 -8.15
CA THR A 183 1.54 12.41 -7.75
C THR A 183 2.98 12.36 -8.27
N LEU A 184 3.21 12.75 -9.52
CA LEU A 184 4.55 12.81 -10.10
C LEU A 184 5.47 13.81 -9.34
N ASP A 185 4.97 14.98 -8.93
CA ASP A 185 5.74 15.93 -8.09
C ASP A 185 6.17 15.31 -6.76
N ARG A 186 5.28 14.55 -6.12
CA ARG A 186 5.57 13.86 -4.85
C ARG A 186 6.57 12.73 -5.03
N MET A 187 6.47 12.00 -6.14
CA MET A 187 7.44 10.96 -6.50
C MET A 187 8.83 11.56 -6.72
N ALA A 188 8.93 12.65 -7.48
CA ALA A 188 10.20 13.35 -7.74
C ALA A 188 10.87 13.81 -6.46
N MET A 189 10.11 14.44 -5.53
CA MET A 189 10.61 14.88 -4.22
C MET A 189 11.24 13.74 -3.43
N LEU A 190 10.74 12.51 -3.59
CA LEU A 190 11.24 11.29 -2.95
C LEU A 190 12.22 10.50 -3.84
N LYS A 191 12.68 11.07 -4.96
CA LYS A 191 13.62 10.45 -5.90
C LYS A 191 13.14 9.12 -6.48
N LEU A 192 11.81 8.90 -6.55
CA LEU A 192 11.21 7.80 -7.31
C LEU A 192 11.25 8.15 -8.79
N ASN A 193 11.48 7.14 -9.65
CA ASN A 193 11.74 7.36 -11.06
C ASN A 193 10.90 6.53 -12.02
N VAL A 194 10.00 5.70 -11.52
CA VAL A 194 9.07 4.90 -12.34
C VAL A 194 7.65 5.09 -11.86
N PHE A 195 6.81 5.65 -12.72
CA PHE A 195 5.36 5.69 -12.53
C PHE A 195 4.74 4.57 -13.38
N HIS A 196 4.26 3.51 -12.73
CA HIS A 196 3.55 2.42 -13.39
C HIS A 196 2.07 2.80 -13.50
N PHE A 197 1.60 3.01 -14.71
CA PHE A 197 0.29 3.55 -15.00
C PHE A 197 -0.65 2.41 -15.41
N HIS A 198 -1.43 1.91 -14.44
CA HIS A 198 -2.40 0.84 -14.66
C HIS A 198 -3.66 1.41 -15.29
N LEU A 199 -3.67 1.44 -16.64
CA LEU A 199 -4.63 2.21 -17.45
C LEU A 199 -5.91 1.45 -17.78
N VAL A 200 -5.89 0.12 -17.73
CA VAL A 200 -7.02 -0.70 -18.16
C VAL A 200 -7.20 -1.92 -17.28
N ASP A 201 -8.46 -2.24 -16.98
CA ASP A 201 -8.88 -3.42 -16.25
C ASP A 201 -10.35 -3.74 -16.58
N ASN A 202 -10.95 -4.70 -15.91
CA ASN A 202 -12.35 -5.07 -16.07
C ASN A 202 -13.30 -3.88 -15.93
N GLU A 203 -13.06 -3.02 -14.95
CA GLU A 203 -13.93 -1.93 -14.52
C GLU A 203 -13.74 -0.64 -15.32
N GLY A 204 -12.75 -0.57 -16.18
CA GLY A 204 -12.56 0.63 -16.99
C GLY A 204 -11.37 0.61 -17.93
N TRP A 205 -11.57 1.15 -19.10
CA TRP A 205 -10.55 1.45 -20.10
C TRP A 205 -10.25 2.95 -20.07
N ARG A 206 -9.05 3.37 -19.70
CA ARG A 206 -8.77 4.78 -19.37
C ARG A 206 -7.89 5.54 -20.38
N ILE A 207 -7.53 4.94 -21.51
CA ILE A 207 -6.70 5.60 -22.52
C ILE A 207 -7.40 5.64 -23.87
N GLU A 208 -7.40 6.80 -24.52
CA GLU A 208 -7.93 6.97 -25.87
C GLU A 208 -7.08 6.21 -26.90
N ILE A 209 -7.73 5.32 -27.67
CA ILE A 209 -7.18 4.62 -28.83
C ILE A 209 -7.99 5.04 -30.05
N LYS A 210 -7.42 5.86 -30.91
CA LYS A 210 -8.16 6.48 -32.05
C LYS A 210 -8.71 5.46 -33.03
N LYS A 211 -8.00 4.36 -33.22
CA LYS A 211 -8.46 3.26 -34.08
C LYS A 211 -9.67 2.52 -33.50
N TYR A 212 -9.83 2.53 -32.16
CA TYR A 212 -10.86 1.79 -31.45
C TYR A 212 -11.67 2.70 -30.50
N PRO A 213 -12.47 3.65 -31.01
CA PRO A 213 -13.11 4.70 -30.20
C PRO A 213 -14.09 4.16 -29.16
N LYS A 214 -14.73 3.00 -29.39
CA LYS A 214 -15.65 2.40 -28.41
C LYS A 214 -14.96 2.04 -27.08
N LEU A 215 -13.62 1.90 -27.04
CA LEU A 215 -12.89 1.67 -25.80
C LEU A 215 -13.11 2.80 -24.79
N THR A 216 -13.24 4.04 -25.26
CA THR A 216 -13.52 5.20 -24.40
C THR A 216 -14.99 5.63 -24.42
N GLU A 217 -15.72 5.34 -25.49
CA GLU A 217 -17.17 5.59 -25.55
C GLU A 217 -17.99 4.63 -24.67
N ILE A 218 -17.56 3.39 -24.55
CA ILE A 218 -18.23 2.32 -23.78
C ILE A 218 -17.36 1.84 -22.64
N GLY A 219 -16.12 1.40 -22.93
CA GLY A 219 -15.23 0.76 -21.98
C GLY A 219 -14.78 1.63 -20.81
N ALA A 220 -14.83 2.96 -20.97
CA ALA A 220 -14.48 3.91 -19.92
C ALA A 220 -15.61 4.17 -18.90
N TRP A 221 -16.80 3.61 -19.11
CA TRP A 221 -18.00 3.94 -18.34
C TRP A 221 -18.70 2.72 -17.79
N ARG A 222 -19.13 2.79 -16.52
CA ARG A 222 -19.86 1.74 -15.82
C ARG A 222 -21.01 2.32 -15.00
N GLU A 223 -21.92 1.48 -14.50
CA GLU A 223 -22.96 1.91 -13.55
C GLU A 223 -22.28 2.44 -12.27
N ASP A 224 -22.68 3.61 -11.80
CA ASP A 224 -22.19 4.20 -10.56
C ASP A 224 -22.71 3.43 -9.34
N LYS A 225 -21.83 2.67 -8.74
CA LYS A 225 -22.03 1.93 -7.48
C LYS A 225 -20.98 2.27 -6.43
N GLU A 226 -20.33 3.43 -6.55
CA GLU A 226 -19.28 3.88 -5.64
C GLU A 226 -19.74 3.97 -4.16
N HIS A 227 -21.04 4.08 -3.93
CA HIS A 227 -21.67 4.08 -2.61
C HIS A 227 -21.75 2.68 -1.96
N LEU A 228 -21.52 1.61 -2.72
CA LEU A 228 -21.52 0.23 -2.23
C LEU A 228 -20.09 -0.24 -1.91
N HIS A 229 -20.00 -1.14 -0.96
CA HIS A 229 -18.77 -1.88 -0.70
C HIS A 229 -18.36 -2.69 -1.94
N TRP A 230 -17.05 -2.84 -2.21
CA TRP A 230 -16.56 -3.54 -3.39
C TRP A 230 -17.17 -4.93 -3.59
N ASN A 231 -17.20 -5.73 -2.51
CA ASN A 231 -17.77 -7.07 -2.57
C ASN A 231 -19.30 -7.09 -2.80
N GLU A 232 -19.99 -6.01 -2.45
CA GLU A 232 -21.42 -5.87 -2.75
C GLU A 232 -21.65 -5.51 -4.22
N ARG A 233 -20.70 -4.78 -4.84
CA ARG A 233 -20.73 -4.46 -6.28
C ARG A 233 -20.64 -5.73 -7.12
N GLU A 234 -19.82 -6.70 -6.74
CA GLU A 234 -19.65 -7.98 -7.44
C GLU A 234 -20.97 -8.70 -7.65
N SER A 235 -21.85 -8.79 -6.63
CA SER A 235 -23.11 -9.52 -6.73
C SER A 235 -24.04 -8.97 -7.81
N ALA A 236 -23.93 -7.68 -8.14
CA ALA A 236 -24.71 -7.05 -9.21
C ALA A 236 -24.19 -7.33 -10.62
N ASN A 237 -22.94 -7.77 -10.75
CA ASN A 237 -22.29 -8.02 -12.05
C ASN A 237 -22.31 -9.49 -12.46
N ARG A 238 -22.34 -10.42 -11.49
CA ARG A 238 -22.37 -11.88 -11.75
C ARG A 238 -23.71 -12.43 -12.17
N SER A 239 -24.80 -11.71 -11.95
CA SER A 239 -26.10 -12.11 -12.45
C SER A 239 -26.21 -11.90 -13.97
N PHE A 240 -25.33 -12.54 -14.74
CA PHE A 240 -25.60 -12.90 -16.14
C PHE A 240 -26.66 -13.99 -16.19
N ASP A 241 -27.75 -13.82 -15.44
CA ASP A 241 -28.95 -14.66 -15.58
C ASP A 241 -29.43 -14.55 -17.02
N LYS A 242 -29.98 -15.65 -17.50
CA LYS A 242 -30.49 -15.78 -18.88
C LYS A 242 -31.45 -14.65 -19.27
N GLU A 243 -32.12 -14.02 -18.31
CA GLU A 243 -33.03 -12.88 -18.52
C GLU A 243 -32.31 -11.56 -18.76
N GLN A 244 -31.10 -11.31 -18.18
CA GLN A 244 -30.34 -10.10 -18.45
C GLN A 244 -29.64 -10.12 -19.81
N LYS A 245 -29.43 -11.29 -20.41
CA LYS A 245 -28.89 -11.41 -21.78
C LYS A 245 -29.79 -10.79 -22.84
N ALA A 246 -31.09 -10.61 -22.55
CA ALA A 246 -32.05 -10.03 -23.47
C ALA A 246 -32.19 -8.50 -23.36
N ASN A 247 -31.70 -7.86 -22.27
CA ASN A 247 -31.89 -6.43 -21.98
C ASN A 247 -30.60 -5.61 -22.11
N THR A 248 -29.72 -5.94 -23.03
CA THR A 248 -28.48 -5.22 -23.30
C THR A 248 -28.66 -4.03 -24.25
N ASN A 249 -29.74 -3.26 -24.10
CA ASN A 249 -29.85 -1.98 -24.80
C ASN A 249 -28.94 -0.95 -24.16
N ILE A 250 -27.98 -0.44 -24.93
CA ILE A 250 -27.13 0.71 -24.58
C ILE A 250 -28.00 1.89 -24.08
N ALA A 251 -29.21 2.04 -24.62
CA ALA A 251 -30.19 3.05 -24.20
C ALA A 251 -30.67 2.93 -22.74
N GLU A 252 -30.64 1.73 -22.12
CA GLU A 252 -30.96 1.57 -20.69
C GLU A 252 -29.79 2.02 -19.79
N GLN A 253 -28.54 2.00 -20.28
CA GLN A 253 -27.39 2.57 -19.57
C GLN A 253 -27.46 4.12 -19.53
N GLU A 254 -28.08 4.76 -20.50
CA GLU A 254 -28.23 6.22 -20.58
C GLU A 254 -29.11 6.80 -19.47
N ASN A 255 -29.96 6.01 -18.83
CA ASN A 255 -30.85 6.46 -17.74
C ASN A 255 -30.29 6.17 -16.33
N LYS A 256 -29.16 5.46 -16.20
CA LYS A 256 -28.50 5.20 -14.93
C LYS A 256 -27.34 6.16 -14.74
N LYS A 257 -27.13 6.59 -13.49
CA LYS A 257 -25.94 7.37 -13.14
C LYS A 257 -24.69 6.57 -13.52
N GLN A 258 -23.83 7.16 -14.33
CA GLN A 258 -22.59 6.54 -14.79
C GLN A 258 -21.40 7.08 -14.03
N TYR A 259 -20.43 6.22 -13.77
CA TYR A 259 -19.11 6.52 -13.24
C TYR A 259 -18.05 6.16 -14.28
N GLY A 260 -17.05 7.02 -14.44
CA GLY A 260 -15.93 6.75 -15.34
C GLY A 260 -15.16 7.99 -15.74
N GLY A 261 -14.34 7.84 -16.76
CA GLY A 261 -13.46 8.84 -17.32
C GLY A 261 -12.33 8.19 -18.10
N PHE A 262 -11.61 8.98 -18.87
CA PHE A 262 -10.44 8.52 -19.60
C PHE A 262 -9.50 9.70 -19.88
N TYR A 263 -8.27 9.39 -20.24
CA TYR A 263 -7.28 10.34 -20.71
C TYR A 263 -7.28 10.37 -22.23
N THR A 264 -7.38 11.57 -22.80
CA THR A 264 -7.14 11.77 -24.23
C THR A 264 -5.66 11.53 -24.55
N GLN A 265 -5.31 11.30 -25.81
CA GLN A 265 -3.90 11.18 -26.20
C GLN A 265 -3.11 12.46 -25.87
N GLU A 266 -3.75 13.62 -25.89
CA GLU A 266 -3.12 14.88 -25.51
C GLU A 266 -2.88 14.94 -23.99
N ASP A 267 -3.82 14.48 -23.16
CA ASP A 267 -3.59 14.35 -21.71
C ASP A 267 -2.41 13.43 -21.40
N ILE A 268 -2.32 12.29 -22.08
CA ILE A 268 -1.19 11.36 -21.93
C ILE A 268 0.13 12.03 -22.32
N LYS A 269 0.18 12.74 -23.43
CA LYS A 269 1.39 13.47 -23.85
C LYS A 269 1.80 14.52 -22.84
N GLU A 270 0.85 15.25 -22.25
CA GLU A 270 1.14 16.21 -21.19
C GLU A 270 1.70 15.53 -19.94
N ILE A 271 1.08 14.43 -19.47
CA ILE A 271 1.55 13.63 -18.34
C ILE A 271 2.97 13.13 -18.59
N VAL A 272 3.22 12.49 -19.74
CA VAL A 272 4.52 11.92 -20.10
C VAL A 272 5.59 13.02 -20.21
N ALA A 273 5.29 14.14 -20.85
CA ALA A 273 6.21 15.27 -20.96
C ALA A 273 6.53 15.89 -19.60
N TYR A 274 5.56 15.96 -18.70
CA TYR A 274 5.77 16.44 -17.34
C TYR A 274 6.63 15.46 -16.53
N ALA A 275 6.32 14.16 -16.58
CA ALA A 275 7.11 13.13 -15.94
C ALA A 275 8.59 13.12 -16.39
N GLN A 276 8.84 13.31 -17.70
CA GLN A 276 10.19 13.42 -18.25
C GLN A 276 10.99 14.59 -17.65
N LYS A 277 10.35 15.74 -17.43
CA LYS A 277 11.00 16.89 -16.76
C LYS A 277 11.40 16.56 -15.32
N LEU A 278 10.69 15.66 -14.69
CA LEU A 278 10.94 15.17 -13.32
C LEU A 278 11.82 13.90 -13.29
N GLY A 279 12.38 13.46 -14.44
CA GLY A 279 13.21 12.25 -14.51
C GLY A 279 12.43 10.95 -14.24
N ILE A 280 11.12 10.98 -14.39
CA ILE A 280 10.23 9.83 -14.14
C ILE A 280 9.87 9.17 -15.47
N ASN A 281 10.12 7.87 -15.55
CA ASN A 281 9.67 7.01 -16.65
C ASN A 281 8.24 6.54 -16.39
N VAL A 282 7.32 6.81 -17.31
CA VAL A 282 5.93 6.33 -17.24
C VAL A 282 5.84 5.00 -17.98
N VAL A 283 5.57 3.93 -17.26
CA VAL A 283 5.37 2.57 -17.79
C VAL A 283 3.87 2.33 -17.91
N PRO A 284 3.31 2.28 -19.12
CA PRO A 284 1.90 1.99 -19.32
C PRO A 284 1.63 0.50 -19.14
N GLU A 285 0.48 0.17 -18.55
CA GLU A 285 -0.04 -1.19 -18.49
C GLU A 285 -1.32 -1.31 -19.31
N ILE A 286 -1.32 -2.32 -20.20
CA ILE A 286 -2.45 -2.74 -21.02
C ILE A 286 -2.68 -4.23 -20.78
N GLU A 287 -3.69 -4.55 -20.01
CA GLU A 287 -4.00 -5.88 -19.54
C GLU A 287 -4.34 -6.86 -20.66
N MET A 288 -3.74 -8.06 -20.59
CA MET A 288 -4.00 -9.20 -21.44
C MET A 288 -3.36 -10.49 -20.87
N PRO A 289 -3.98 -11.68 -21.00
CA PRO A 289 -5.27 -11.91 -21.65
C PRO A 289 -6.47 -11.71 -20.75
N ALA A 290 -6.31 -11.58 -19.43
CA ALA A 290 -7.35 -11.34 -18.45
C ALA A 290 -7.50 -9.84 -18.13
N HIS A 291 -8.39 -9.49 -17.18
CA HIS A 291 -8.69 -8.10 -16.80
C HIS A 291 -9.17 -7.20 -17.98
N THR A 292 -9.97 -7.78 -18.88
CA THR A 292 -10.26 -7.21 -20.21
C THR A 292 -11.73 -6.97 -20.48
N MET A 293 -12.60 -7.05 -19.45
CA MET A 293 -14.05 -6.94 -19.65
C MET A 293 -14.47 -5.59 -20.20
N SER A 294 -13.78 -4.50 -19.88
CA SER A 294 -14.03 -3.17 -20.46
C SER A 294 -13.83 -3.14 -21.98
N ALA A 295 -12.78 -3.82 -22.47
CA ALA A 295 -12.53 -3.97 -23.89
C ALA A 295 -13.51 -4.92 -24.58
N ILE A 296 -13.85 -6.05 -23.92
CA ILE A 296 -14.83 -7.00 -24.43
C ILE A 296 -16.23 -6.37 -24.48
N ALA A 297 -16.61 -5.56 -23.50
CA ALA A 297 -17.86 -4.79 -23.54
C ALA A 297 -17.92 -3.86 -24.74
N SER A 298 -16.77 -3.29 -25.12
CA SER A 298 -16.63 -2.40 -26.27
C SER A 298 -16.62 -3.17 -27.61
N TYR A 299 -15.97 -4.32 -27.64
CA TYR A 299 -15.77 -5.17 -28.81
C TYR A 299 -15.95 -6.66 -28.46
N PRO A 300 -17.20 -7.16 -28.43
CA PRO A 300 -17.51 -8.52 -27.95
C PRO A 300 -16.84 -9.66 -28.74
N ASN A 301 -16.47 -9.42 -29.99
CA ASN A 301 -15.76 -10.38 -30.85
C ASN A 301 -14.37 -10.73 -30.35
N LEU A 302 -13.80 -9.97 -29.40
CA LEU A 302 -12.48 -10.24 -28.79
C LEU A 302 -12.54 -11.42 -27.80
N SER A 303 -13.73 -11.80 -27.30
CA SER A 303 -13.91 -12.94 -26.41
C SER A 303 -14.23 -14.25 -27.14
N CYS A 304 -14.05 -15.40 -26.44
CA CYS A 304 -14.39 -16.71 -26.98
C CYS A 304 -15.89 -16.89 -27.27
N HIS A 305 -16.74 -16.30 -26.43
CA HIS A 305 -18.21 -16.44 -26.52
C HIS A 305 -18.84 -15.39 -27.45
N LYS A 306 -18.14 -14.29 -27.78
CA LYS A 306 -18.60 -13.19 -28.68
C LYS A 306 -19.93 -12.56 -28.26
N GLN A 307 -20.27 -12.64 -26.96
CA GLN A 307 -21.50 -12.09 -26.44
C GLN A 307 -21.28 -10.67 -25.89
N GLN A 308 -22.29 -9.81 -26.03
CA GLN A 308 -22.27 -8.51 -25.41
C GLN A 308 -22.28 -8.66 -23.88
N ILE A 309 -21.33 -8.03 -23.24
CA ILE A 309 -21.25 -7.89 -21.78
C ILE A 309 -21.31 -6.41 -21.41
N ARG A 310 -21.48 -6.10 -20.12
CA ARG A 310 -21.36 -4.74 -19.57
C ARG A 310 -19.98 -4.55 -18.94
N VAL A 311 -19.55 -3.31 -18.86
CA VAL A 311 -18.40 -2.96 -18.01
C VAL A 311 -18.84 -3.17 -16.55
N PRO A 312 -18.17 -4.03 -15.77
CA PRO A 312 -18.55 -4.30 -14.39
C PRO A 312 -18.32 -3.11 -13.48
N SER A 313 -19.12 -2.98 -12.42
CA SER A 313 -18.95 -1.93 -11.42
C SER A 313 -17.94 -2.29 -10.33
N GLY A 314 -17.49 -3.54 -10.29
CA GLY A 314 -16.48 -4.05 -9.35
C GLY A 314 -16.57 -5.55 -9.15
N GLY A 315 -15.60 -6.11 -8.45
CA GLY A 315 -15.63 -7.41 -7.80
C GLY A 315 -15.83 -8.64 -8.71
N VAL A 316 -15.19 -8.72 -9.85
CA VAL A 316 -15.31 -9.88 -10.76
C VAL A 316 -14.28 -10.95 -10.39
N TRP A 317 -14.77 -12.08 -9.89
CA TRP A 317 -13.93 -13.26 -9.61
C TRP A 317 -14.78 -14.56 -9.73
N PRO A 318 -14.30 -15.65 -10.36
CA PRO A 318 -13.08 -15.74 -11.17
C PRO A 318 -13.19 -14.95 -12.48
N ILE A 319 -12.05 -14.55 -13.05
CA ILE A 319 -11.98 -13.74 -14.29
C ILE A 319 -12.07 -14.67 -15.49
N THR A 320 -13.27 -14.91 -15.99
CA THR A 320 -13.57 -15.84 -17.09
C THR A 320 -13.73 -15.16 -18.45
N ASP A 321 -14.16 -13.89 -18.46
CA ASP A 321 -14.29 -13.10 -19.68
C ASP A 321 -12.96 -12.50 -20.07
N ILE A 322 -12.16 -13.29 -20.80
CA ILE A 322 -10.78 -12.95 -21.23
C ILE A 322 -10.69 -12.94 -22.74
N TYR A 323 -9.63 -12.32 -23.27
CA TYR A 323 -9.36 -12.31 -24.73
C TYR A 323 -9.22 -13.73 -25.28
N CYS A 324 -9.77 -13.96 -26.49
CA CYS A 324 -9.69 -15.24 -27.15
C CYS A 324 -8.30 -15.46 -27.77
N ALA A 325 -7.52 -16.39 -27.24
CA ALA A 325 -6.19 -16.75 -27.76
C ALA A 325 -6.21 -17.50 -29.10
N GLY A 326 -7.37 -18.02 -29.51
CA GLY A 326 -7.54 -18.75 -30.77
C GLY A 326 -7.79 -17.87 -31.99
N GLN A 327 -8.21 -16.61 -31.79
CA GLN A 327 -8.63 -15.72 -32.89
C GLN A 327 -7.51 -14.76 -33.28
N GLU A 328 -7.26 -14.62 -34.57
CA GLU A 328 -6.26 -13.69 -35.10
C GLU A 328 -6.66 -12.22 -34.90
N GLU A 329 -7.97 -11.94 -34.95
CA GLU A 329 -8.53 -10.60 -34.70
C GLU A 329 -8.12 -10.03 -33.33
N THR A 330 -8.00 -10.88 -32.29
CA THR A 330 -7.56 -10.48 -30.96
C THR A 330 -6.13 -9.95 -31.01
N PHE A 331 -5.24 -10.64 -31.67
CA PHE A 331 -3.84 -10.21 -31.79
C PHE A 331 -3.69 -8.94 -32.62
N VAL A 332 -4.42 -8.84 -33.74
CA VAL A 332 -4.43 -7.62 -34.56
C VAL A 332 -4.93 -6.41 -33.73
N PHE A 333 -5.99 -6.60 -32.96
CA PHE A 333 -6.50 -5.55 -32.05
C PHE A 333 -5.43 -5.12 -31.04
N LEU A 334 -4.76 -6.08 -30.38
CA LEU A 334 -3.76 -5.79 -29.37
C LEU A 334 -2.49 -5.13 -29.97
N GLU A 335 -2.06 -5.61 -31.13
CA GLU A 335 -0.92 -5.02 -31.86
C GLU A 335 -1.22 -3.57 -32.29
N ASP A 336 -2.44 -3.27 -32.72
CA ASP A 336 -2.89 -1.92 -33.05
C ASP A 336 -2.93 -1.00 -31.81
N VAL A 337 -3.50 -1.49 -30.68
CA VAL A 337 -3.55 -0.77 -29.41
C VAL A 337 -2.14 -0.46 -28.93
N LEU A 338 -1.28 -1.48 -28.85
CA LEU A 338 0.10 -1.32 -28.40
C LEU A 338 0.91 -0.37 -29.29
N LYS A 339 0.61 -0.30 -30.60
CA LYS A 339 1.26 0.66 -31.50
C LYS A 339 0.94 2.09 -31.10
N GLU A 340 -0.33 2.44 -30.86
CA GLU A 340 -0.71 3.79 -30.40
C GLU A 340 -0.13 4.08 -29.00
N VAL A 341 -0.10 3.08 -28.10
CA VAL A 341 0.52 3.22 -26.78
C VAL A 341 2.02 3.50 -26.89
N MET A 342 2.76 2.77 -27.75
CA MET A 342 4.19 3.00 -27.95
C MET A 342 4.51 4.37 -28.57
N ASP A 343 3.60 4.94 -29.35
CA ASP A 343 3.74 6.30 -29.90
C ASP A 343 3.57 7.37 -28.81
N LEU A 344 2.80 7.09 -27.75
CA LEU A 344 2.54 7.99 -26.63
C LEU A 344 3.57 7.88 -25.51
N PHE A 345 4.08 6.68 -25.24
CA PHE A 345 4.97 6.39 -24.14
C PHE A 345 6.38 6.03 -24.62
N PRO A 346 7.40 6.84 -24.31
CA PRO A 346 8.79 6.57 -24.72
C PRO A 346 9.47 5.49 -23.87
N SER A 347 8.80 4.94 -22.86
CA SER A 347 9.32 3.90 -21.99
C SER A 347 9.86 2.71 -22.76
N LYS A 348 11.03 2.21 -22.37
CA LYS A 348 11.55 0.93 -22.83
C LYS A 348 10.61 -0.23 -22.48
N TYR A 349 9.96 -0.17 -21.34
CA TYR A 349 9.07 -1.20 -20.82
C TYR A 349 7.61 -0.90 -21.16
N ILE A 350 6.91 -1.92 -21.63
CA ILE A 350 5.44 -1.93 -21.77
C ILE A 350 4.93 -3.08 -20.92
N HIS A 351 4.09 -2.76 -19.93
CA HIS A 351 3.48 -3.76 -19.06
C HIS A 351 2.22 -4.31 -19.73
N ILE A 352 2.09 -5.62 -19.74
CA ILE A 352 0.96 -6.31 -20.40
C ILE A 352 0.04 -7.04 -19.44
N GLY A 353 0.19 -6.86 -18.13
CA GLY A 353 -0.52 -7.65 -17.12
C GLY A 353 -0.07 -9.10 -17.11
N GLY A 354 -0.93 -10.00 -17.49
CA GLY A 354 -0.64 -11.44 -17.64
C GLY A 354 -1.15 -12.30 -16.51
N ASP A 355 -1.74 -11.68 -15.49
CA ASP A 355 -2.19 -12.27 -14.24
C ASP A 355 -3.63 -12.82 -14.31
N GLU A 356 -3.94 -13.68 -13.37
CA GLU A 356 -5.27 -14.18 -13.00
C GLU A 356 -6.15 -14.72 -14.14
N ALA A 357 -5.58 -15.14 -15.26
CA ALA A 357 -6.32 -15.67 -16.39
C ALA A 357 -6.99 -17.01 -16.05
N THR A 358 -8.32 -17.04 -16.03
CA THR A 358 -9.09 -18.28 -15.87
C THR A 358 -9.39 -18.90 -17.22
N HIS A 359 -8.82 -20.05 -17.50
CA HIS A 359 -8.80 -20.67 -18.85
C HIS A 359 -10.12 -21.36 -19.23
N THR A 360 -11.16 -21.37 -18.39
CA THR A 360 -12.42 -22.13 -18.57
C THR A 360 -13.08 -21.90 -19.92
N GLU A 361 -13.05 -20.66 -20.44
CA GLU A 361 -13.64 -20.35 -21.75
C GLU A 361 -12.71 -20.76 -22.91
N TRP A 362 -11.41 -20.74 -22.73
CA TRP A 362 -10.46 -21.25 -23.74
C TRP A 362 -10.60 -22.75 -23.94
N GLU A 363 -10.79 -23.54 -22.86
CA GLU A 363 -10.97 -24.98 -22.91
C GLU A 363 -12.17 -25.39 -23.77
N LYS A 364 -13.25 -24.59 -23.71
CA LYS A 364 -14.49 -24.83 -24.49
C LYS A 364 -14.44 -24.24 -25.90
N CYS A 365 -13.51 -23.32 -26.17
CA CYS A 365 -13.46 -22.54 -27.38
C CYS A 365 -12.87 -23.35 -28.56
N LYS A 366 -13.64 -23.49 -29.65
CA LYS A 366 -13.16 -24.21 -30.84
C LYS A 366 -11.93 -23.56 -31.47
N ALA A 367 -11.86 -22.23 -31.50
CA ALA A 367 -10.73 -21.49 -32.06
C ALA A 367 -9.45 -21.67 -31.22
N CYS A 368 -9.56 -21.62 -29.86
CA CYS A 368 -8.45 -21.87 -28.96
C CYS A 368 -7.92 -23.32 -29.11
N ASN A 369 -8.82 -24.29 -29.14
CA ASN A 369 -8.49 -25.69 -29.34
C ASN A 369 -7.84 -25.95 -30.74
N GLN A 370 -8.28 -25.22 -31.76
CA GLN A 370 -7.66 -25.31 -33.11
C GLN A 370 -6.25 -24.69 -33.08
N ARG A 371 -6.07 -23.52 -32.48
CA ARG A 371 -4.77 -22.87 -32.28
C ARG A 371 -3.79 -23.80 -31.56
N MET A 372 -4.23 -24.48 -30.50
CA MET A 372 -3.41 -25.43 -29.76
C MET A 372 -2.90 -26.56 -30.69
N LYS A 373 -3.75 -27.08 -31.58
CA LYS A 373 -3.34 -28.11 -32.58
C LYS A 373 -2.37 -27.57 -33.61
N ASP A 374 -2.66 -26.40 -34.17
CA ASP A 374 -1.86 -25.79 -35.24
C ASP A 374 -0.45 -25.43 -34.74
N GLU A 375 -0.32 -25.01 -33.49
CA GLU A 375 0.95 -24.61 -32.83
C GLU A 375 1.59 -25.77 -32.04
N ASN A 376 1.01 -26.99 -32.08
CA ASN A 376 1.48 -28.18 -31.34
C ASN A 376 1.61 -27.93 -29.81
N LEU A 377 0.70 -27.17 -29.21
CA LEU A 377 0.63 -26.89 -27.77
C LEU A 377 -0.03 -28.06 -27.05
N LYS A 378 0.56 -28.47 -25.90
CA LYS A 378 0.13 -29.68 -25.16
C LYS A 378 -1.04 -29.44 -24.25
N ASP A 379 -1.14 -28.22 -23.69
CA ASP A 379 -2.13 -27.83 -22.68
C ASP A 379 -2.47 -26.34 -22.77
N ILE A 380 -3.43 -25.95 -21.97
CA ILE A 380 -3.95 -24.58 -21.96
C ILE A 380 -2.95 -23.55 -21.41
N HIS A 381 -2.00 -23.96 -20.54
CA HIS A 381 -0.96 -23.09 -20.04
C HIS A 381 0.06 -22.75 -21.13
N GLN A 382 0.32 -23.71 -22.01
CA GLN A 382 1.13 -23.44 -23.21
C GLN A 382 0.43 -22.49 -24.20
N LEU A 383 -0.90 -22.47 -24.24
CA LEU A 383 -1.64 -21.48 -25.02
C LEU A 383 -1.47 -20.07 -24.45
N GLN A 384 -1.48 -19.92 -23.11
CA GLN A 384 -1.16 -18.63 -22.48
C GLN A 384 0.28 -18.21 -22.78
N SER A 385 1.24 -19.13 -22.66
CA SER A 385 2.62 -18.86 -23.03
C SER A 385 2.77 -18.47 -24.50
N TYR A 386 2.05 -19.11 -25.42
CA TYR A 386 1.99 -18.73 -26.83
C TYR A 386 1.50 -17.29 -26.99
N PHE A 387 0.41 -16.93 -26.29
CA PHE A 387 -0.16 -15.58 -26.32
C PHE A 387 0.89 -14.54 -25.89
N ILE A 388 1.51 -14.75 -24.72
CA ILE A 388 2.54 -13.85 -24.18
C ILE A 388 3.75 -13.74 -25.12
N LYS A 389 4.27 -14.87 -25.64
CA LYS A 389 5.41 -14.90 -26.58
C LYS A 389 5.12 -14.14 -27.88
N ARG A 390 3.89 -14.20 -28.35
CA ARG A 390 3.50 -13.46 -29.55
C ARG A 390 3.51 -11.95 -29.31
N MET A 391 2.99 -11.50 -28.17
CA MET A 391 2.99 -10.09 -27.80
C MET A 391 4.41 -9.59 -27.47
N GLU A 392 5.24 -10.40 -26.81
CA GLU A 392 6.66 -10.09 -26.58
C GLU A 392 7.40 -9.89 -27.90
N LYS A 393 7.24 -10.81 -28.86
CA LYS A 393 7.86 -10.70 -30.19
C LYS A 393 7.43 -9.41 -30.90
N PHE A 394 6.17 -9.03 -30.79
CA PHE A 394 5.68 -7.77 -31.35
C PHE A 394 6.36 -6.56 -30.70
N LEU A 395 6.41 -6.50 -29.37
CA LEU A 395 7.06 -5.42 -28.62
C LEU A 395 8.57 -5.34 -28.92
N MET A 396 9.27 -6.48 -28.93
CA MET A 396 10.69 -6.57 -29.24
C MET A 396 11.00 -6.05 -30.66
N ASN A 397 10.18 -6.41 -31.65
CA ASN A 397 10.32 -5.92 -33.02
C ASN A 397 10.12 -4.40 -33.15
N ASN A 398 9.44 -3.78 -32.17
CA ASN A 398 9.26 -2.34 -32.06
C ASN A 398 10.23 -1.68 -31.06
N GLY A 399 11.29 -2.39 -30.64
CA GLY A 399 12.34 -1.88 -29.76
C GLY A 399 11.91 -1.70 -28.31
N ARG A 400 10.87 -2.42 -27.87
CA ARG A 400 10.34 -2.39 -26.49
C ARG A 400 10.64 -3.71 -25.78
N THR A 401 10.65 -3.65 -24.45
CA THR A 401 10.78 -4.80 -23.57
C THR A 401 9.44 -5.05 -22.89
N LEU A 402 8.94 -6.28 -23.01
CA LEU A 402 7.77 -6.72 -22.27
C LEU A 402 8.10 -6.81 -20.78
N ILE A 403 7.21 -6.32 -19.93
CA ILE A 403 7.15 -6.63 -18.51
C ILE A 403 5.72 -7.08 -18.18
N GLY A 404 5.55 -7.97 -17.21
CA GLY A 404 4.23 -8.41 -16.75
C GLY A 404 4.30 -9.03 -15.38
N TRP A 405 3.12 -9.27 -14.80
CA TRP A 405 3.00 -9.95 -13.53
C TRP A 405 3.58 -11.36 -13.62
N ASP A 406 4.01 -11.91 -12.51
CA ASP A 406 4.86 -13.09 -12.48
C ASP A 406 4.21 -14.40 -12.97
N GLU A 407 2.91 -14.42 -13.30
CA GLU A 407 2.25 -15.52 -14.03
C GLU A 407 2.75 -15.70 -15.46
N ILE A 408 3.33 -14.65 -16.07
CA ILE A 408 3.87 -14.76 -17.42
C ILE A 408 5.00 -15.78 -17.55
N ILE A 409 5.66 -16.17 -16.45
CA ILE A 409 6.70 -17.21 -16.45
C ILE A 409 6.13 -18.64 -16.58
N ASP A 410 4.84 -18.81 -16.31
CA ASP A 410 4.19 -20.12 -16.36
C ASP A 410 4.06 -20.59 -17.83
N GLY A 411 4.71 -21.72 -18.17
CA GLY A 411 4.81 -22.21 -19.57
C GLY A 411 6.01 -21.70 -20.36
N GLY A 412 6.88 -20.88 -19.74
CA GLY A 412 8.15 -20.38 -20.31
C GLY A 412 8.03 -19.01 -20.97
N LEU A 413 8.89 -18.10 -20.57
CA LEU A 413 8.96 -16.71 -21.01
C LEU A 413 10.17 -16.48 -21.94
N PRO A 414 10.09 -15.60 -22.95
CA PRO A 414 11.25 -15.19 -23.76
C PRO A 414 12.31 -14.44 -22.96
N GLN A 415 13.58 -14.63 -23.29
CA GLN A 415 14.73 -14.11 -22.52
C GLN A 415 14.75 -12.58 -22.29
N ASN A 416 14.11 -11.79 -23.12
CA ASN A 416 14.16 -10.32 -23.04
C ASN A 416 13.05 -9.71 -22.21
N ALA A 417 12.15 -10.51 -21.61
CA ALA A 417 11.07 -10.01 -20.77
C ALA A 417 11.55 -9.81 -19.33
N ALA A 418 10.99 -8.81 -18.65
CA ALA A 418 11.14 -8.61 -17.20
C ALA A 418 9.89 -9.09 -16.47
N VAL A 419 10.04 -9.39 -15.17
CA VAL A 419 8.97 -9.93 -14.33
C VAL A 419 8.67 -8.97 -13.20
N MET A 420 7.39 -8.65 -13.00
CA MET A 420 6.92 -7.94 -11.83
C MET A 420 6.35 -8.93 -10.83
N ASN A 421 7.08 -9.15 -9.73
CA ASN A 421 6.76 -10.21 -8.77
C ASN A 421 5.80 -9.76 -7.69
N TRP A 422 4.69 -10.51 -7.53
CA TRP A 422 3.73 -10.30 -6.45
C TRP A 422 3.43 -11.57 -5.62
N ARG A 423 3.77 -12.78 -6.14
CA ARG A 423 3.51 -14.06 -5.47
C ARG A 423 4.64 -14.52 -4.54
N GLY A 424 5.66 -13.70 -4.31
CA GLY A 424 6.70 -13.90 -3.29
C GLY A 424 8.01 -14.49 -3.80
N ILE A 425 8.95 -14.73 -2.87
CA ILE A 425 10.38 -14.96 -3.14
C ILE A 425 10.66 -16.23 -3.96
N ASP A 426 9.86 -17.28 -3.83
CA ASP A 426 10.09 -18.52 -4.57
C ASP A 426 9.89 -18.33 -6.07
N ILE A 427 8.93 -17.46 -6.45
CA ILE A 427 8.70 -17.09 -7.84
C ILE A 427 9.81 -16.14 -8.34
N VAL A 428 10.34 -15.27 -7.48
CA VAL A 428 11.53 -14.46 -7.82
C VAL A 428 12.71 -15.37 -8.21
N LYS A 429 13.02 -16.39 -7.40
CA LYS A 429 14.10 -17.35 -7.69
C LYS A 429 13.86 -18.06 -9.01
N LYS A 430 12.63 -18.54 -9.24
CA LYS A 430 12.26 -19.20 -10.49
C LYS A 430 12.41 -18.26 -11.71
N SER A 431 12.10 -16.99 -11.58
CA SER A 431 12.28 -15.99 -12.64
C SER A 431 13.76 -15.75 -12.95
N ILE A 432 14.59 -15.63 -11.90
CA ILE A 432 16.05 -15.46 -12.01
C ILE A 432 16.71 -16.69 -12.63
N GLU A 433 16.30 -17.91 -12.24
CA GLU A 433 16.78 -19.17 -12.85
C GLU A 433 16.50 -19.24 -14.36
N GLN A 434 15.44 -18.57 -14.83
CA GLN A 434 15.14 -18.43 -16.25
C GLN A 434 15.85 -17.24 -16.91
N GLY A 435 16.63 -16.45 -16.14
CA GLY A 435 17.45 -15.33 -16.63
C GLY A 435 16.72 -14.00 -16.77
N HIS A 436 15.61 -13.80 -16.04
CA HIS A 436 14.79 -12.58 -16.11
C HIS A 436 15.13 -11.58 -15.01
N ASP A 437 15.17 -10.30 -15.38
CA ASP A 437 15.18 -9.20 -14.43
C ASP A 437 13.83 -9.12 -13.69
N VAL A 438 13.87 -8.77 -12.39
CA VAL A 438 12.69 -8.78 -11.51
C VAL A 438 12.51 -7.44 -10.78
N VAL A 439 11.26 -6.96 -10.77
CA VAL A 439 10.79 -5.89 -9.89
C VAL A 439 10.03 -6.51 -8.72
N LEU A 440 10.38 -6.14 -7.49
CA LEU A 440 9.75 -6.66 -6.28
C LEU A 440 8.55 -5.81 -5.88
N THR A 441 7.37 -6.42 -5.75
CA THR A 441 6.15 -5.73 -5.32
C THR A 441 5.37 -6.45 -4.22
N SER A 442 5.64 -7.74 -3.97
CA SER A 442 4.83 -8.60 -3.11
C SER A 442 4.58 -8.05 -1.69
N ASP A 443 5.56 -7.32 -1.13
CA ASP A 443 5.49 -6.77 0.21
C ASP A 443 5.09 -5.28 0.24
N PHE A 444 4.70 -4.71 -0.92
CA PHE A 444 4.49 -3.28 -1.11
C PHE A 444 3.11 -2.93 -1.69
N TYR A 445 2.11 -3.76 -1.39
CA TYR A 445 0.71 -3.49 -1.73
C TYR A 445 0.12 -2.50 -0.73
N ILE A 446 0.16 -1.21 -1.09
CA ILE A 446 -0.23 -0.11 -0.22
C ILE A 446 -1.73 0.23 -0.28
N ASP A 447 -2.54 -0.61 -0.86
CA ASP A 447 -4.00 -0.68 -0.76
C ASP A 447 -4.47 -1.42 0.50
N LYS A 448 -3.55 -2.11 1.21
CA LYS A 448 -3.78 -2.80 2.48
C LYS A 448 -3.74 -1.85 3.67
N TYR A 449 -4.29 -2.30 4.81
CA TYR A 449 -4.26 -1.54 6.06
C TYR A 449 -2.83 -1.20 6.50
N GLN A 450 -2.61 0.01 6.98
CA GLN A 450 -1.33 0.41 7.57
C GLN A 450 -1.34 0.44 9.10
N GLY A 451 -2.51 0.24 9.72
CA GLY A 451 -2.70 0.12 11.16
C GLY A 451 -3.92 -0.73 11.48
N LEU A 452 -4.44 -0.66 12.70
CA LEU A 452 -5.60 -1.44 13.13
C LEU A 452 -6.85 -1.03 12.34
N PRO A 453 -7.61 -1.98 11.74
CA PRO A 453 -8.73 -1.69 10.83
C PRO A 453 -9.82 -0.79 11.44
N ASP A 454 -10.06 -0.87 12.75
CA ASP A 454 -11.08 -0.05 13.41
C ASP A 454 -10.72 1.45 13.45
N ASN A 455 -9.45 1.77 13.18
CA ASN A 455 -8.91 3.12 13.17
C ASN A 455 -8.50 3.61 11.78
N GLU A 456 -8.69 2.77 10.76
CA GLU A 456 -8.28 3.02 9.37
C GLU A 456 -9.48 3.15 8.44
N PRO A 457 -9.36 3.86 7.32
CA PRO A 457 -10.32 3.75 6.23
C PRO A 457 -10.42 2.30 5.75
N LEU A 458 -11.59 1.94 5.21
CA LEU A 458 -11.80 0.61 4.68
C LEU A 458 -10.80 0.29 3.57
N ALA A 459 -10.18 -0.89 3.65
CA ALA A 459 -9.19 -1.41 2.70
C ALA A 459 -9.51 -2.86 2.33
N ILE A 460 -8.79 -3.43 1.38
CA ILE A 460 -9.03 -4.79 0.87
C ILE A 460 -8.79 -5.90 1.93
N GLY A 461 -8.10 -5.58 3.00
CA GLY A 461 -7.69 -6.53 4.04
C GLY A 461 -6.17 -6.78 4.01
N GLY A 462 -5.66 -7.45 5.04
CA GLY A 462 -4.22 -7.62 5.25
C GLY A 462 -3.51 -6.32 5.68
N TYR A 463 -2.20 -6.42 5.95
CA TYR A 463 -1.43 -5.34 6.55
C TYR A 463 -0.12 -5.10 5.81
N VAL A 464 0.14 -3.84 5.47
CA VAL A 464 1.44 -3.35 5.02
C VAL A 464 1.72 -2.05 5.77
N THR A 465 2.44 -2.12 6.88
CA THR A 465 2.71 -0.96 7.73
C THR A 465 3.94 -0.19 7.23
N LEU A 466 4.11 1.05 7.71
CA LEU A 466 5.31 1.83 7.42
C LEU A 466 6.58 1.06 7.83
N LYS A 467 6.54 0.41 9.01
CA LYS A 467 7.65 -0.35 9.56
C LYS A 467 7.97 -1.57 8.73
N SER A 468 6.95 -2.33 8.30
CA SER A 468 7.16 -3.54 7.48
C SER A 468 7.83 -3.23 6.14
N ILE A 469 7.50 -2.08 5.52
CA ILE A 469 8.19 -1.62 4.30
C ILE A 469 9.63 -1.23 4.62
N TYR A 470 9.86 -0.44 5.68
CA TYR A 470 11.20 0.03 6.03
C TYR A 470 12.14 -1.12 6.38
N GLU A 471 11.66 -2.15 7.06
CA GLU A 471 12.44 -3.33 7.44
C GLU A 471 12.69 -4.31 6.29
N ASN A 472 11.99 -4.18 5.16
CA ASN A 472 12.16 -5.06 3.99
C ASN A 472 13.54 -4.88 3.34
N GLU A 473 14.24 -5.98 3.10
CA GLU A 473 15.61 -6.00 2.59
C GLU A 473 15.71 -6.08 1.06
N LEU A 474 14.59 -5.96 0.33
CA LEU A 474 14.54 -6.14 -1.13
C LEU A 474 15.25 -7.45 -1.57
N GLY A 475 14.96 -8.52 -0.84
CA GLY A 475 15.47 -9.86 -1.12
C GLY A 475 16.92 -10.14 -0.72
N LYS A 476 17.68 -9.15 -0.17
CA LYS A 476 19.09 -9.36 0.24
C LYS A 476 19.27 -10.44 1.31
N ASP A 477 18.26 -10.63 2.14
CA ASP A 477 18.23 -11.65 3.19
C ASP A 477 17.91 -13.07 2.67
N LYS A 478 17.44 -13.19 1.41
CA LYS A 478 16.91 -14.44 0.82
C LYS A 478 17.56 -14.85 -0.49
N LEU A 479 18.30 -13.94 -1.13
CA LEU A 479 18.95 -14.13 -2.43
C LEU A 479 20.47 -14.01 -2.30
N SER A 480 21.21 -14.80 -3.06
CA SER A 480 22.66 -14.67 -3.18
C SER A 480 23.06 -13.37 -3.88
N ALA A 481 24.33 -12.99 -3.77
CA ALA A 481 24.87 -11.79 -4.42
C ALA A 481 24.76 -11.84 -5.97
N GLU A 482 24.79 -13.03 -6.59
CA GLU A 482 24.58 -13.21 -8.04
C GLU A 482 23.11 -13.02 -8.39
N GLU A 483 22.19 -13.59 -7.63
CA GLU A 483 20.74 -13.43 -7.84
C GLU A 483 20.29 -11.97 -7.65
N GLN A 484 20.89 -11.23 -6.70
CA GLN A 484 20.63 -9.82 -6.47
C GLN A 484 20.88 -8.93 -7.70
N LYS A 485 21.73 -9.35 -8.64
CA LYS A 485 22.00 -8.60 -9.88
C LYS A 485 20.79 -8.51 -10.80
N TYR A 486 19.84 -9.45 -10.68
CA TYR A 486 18.59 -9.46 -11.43
C TYR A 486 17.50 -8.58 -10.81
N ILE A 487 17.69 -8.09 -9.58
CA ILE A 487 16.70 -7.25 -8.91
C ILE A 487 16.85 -5.82 -9.42
N LEU A 488 15.86 -5.34 -10.16
CA LEU A 488 15.80 -3.97 -10.65
C LEU A 488 15.51 -2.97 -9.53
N GLY A 489 14.70 -3.38 -8.55
CA GLY A 489 14.31 -2.60 -7.38
C GLY A 489 12.92 -2.96 -6.87
N GLY A 490 12.36 -2.10 -6.01
CA GLY A 490 11.03 -2.24 -5.41
C GLY A 490 10.02 -1.22 -5.90
N GLN A 491 8.77 -1.64 -5.99
CA GLN A 491 7.64 -0.79 -6.37
C GLN A 491 6.47 -0.97 -5.42
N ALA A 492 5.86 0.15 -5.01
CA ALA A 492 4.58 0.13 -4.30
C ALA A 492 3.42 0.09 -5.30
N ASN A 493 2.42 -0.73 -4.99
CA ASN A 493 1.21 -0.83 -5.80
C ASN A 493 0.02 -0.30 -5.00
N LEU A 494 -0.71 0.65 -5.58
CA LEU A 494 -1.97 1.14 -5.04
C LEU A 494 -3.10 0.70 -5.96
N TRP A 495 -3.68 -0.47 -5.67
CA TRP A 495 -4.92 -0.94 -6.28
C TRP A 495 -6.09 -0.11 -5.78
N ALA A 496 -7.07 0.15 -6.63
CA ALA A 496 -8.09 1.17 -6.35
C ALA A 496 -9.50 0.63 -6.14
N GLU A 497 -9.67 -0.65 -5.83
CA GLU A 497 -10.98 -1.25 -5.53
C GLU A 497 -11.69 -0.57 -4.36
N TYR A 498 -10.92 -0.14 -3.36
CA TYR A 498 -11.40 0.53 -2.15
C TYR A 498 -11.03 2.01 -2.11
N ILE A 499 -10.28 2.51 -3.09
CA ILE A 499 -9.79 3.89 -3.11
C ILE A 499 -10.78 4.76 -3.90
N ILE A 500 -11.63 5.49 -3.19
CA ILE A 500 -12.75 6.25 -3.77
C ILE A 500 -12.50 7.76 -3.88
N SER A 501 -11.28 8.22 -3.63
CA SER A 501 -10.93 9.65 -3.73
C SER A 501 -9.43 9.90 -3.75
N GLU A 502 -9.02 11.08 -4.26
CA GLU A 502 -7.64 11.58 -4.20
C GLU A 502 -7.11 11.60 -2.74
N SER A 503 -7.93 12.09 -1.80
CA SER A 503 -7.58 12.19 -0.39
C SER A 503 -7.31 10.82 0.25
N LEU A 504 -8.09 9.80 -0.11
CA LEU A 504 -7.86 8.44 0.39
C LEU A 504 -6.62 7.81 -0.25
N SER A 505 -6.39 8.05 -1.54
CA SER A 505 -5.15 7.65 -2.22
C SER A 505 -3.91 8.23 -1.52
N GLU A 506 -3.93 9.54 -1.19
CA GLU A 506 -2.86 10.19 -0.43
C GLU A 506 -2.64 9.56 0.95
N TYR A 507 -3.73 9.29 1.68
CA TYR A 507 -3.68 8.60 2.97
C TYR A 507 -3.00 7.23 2.87
N MET A 508 -3.35 6.46 1.84
CA MET A 508 -2.79 5.13 1.63
C MET A 508 -1.32 5.17 1.17
N ILE A 509 -0.93 6.17 0.40
CA ILE A 509 0.44 6.35 -0.07
C ILE A 509 1.36 6.83 1.06
N PHE A 510 0.96 7.83 1.84
CA PHE A 510 1.81 8.47 2.83
C PHE A 510 1.50 8.03 4.27
N PRO A 511 2.53 7.78 5.11
CA PRO A 511 3.97 7.98 4.88
C PRO A 511 4.71 6.77 4.25
N ARG A 512 4.01 5.69 3.86
CA ARG A 512 4.64 4.42 3.40
C ARG A 512 5.60 4.60 2.23
N LEU A 513 5.31 5.56 1.34
CA LEU A 513 6.19 5.87 0.21
C LEU A 513 7.56 6.40 0.64
N PHE A 514 7.68 7.00 1.84
CA PHE A 514 8.97 7.41 2.41
C PHE A 514 9.87 6.21 2.67
N ALA A 515 9.32 5.14 3.26
CA ALA A 515 10.05 3.91 3.53
C ALA A 515 10.49 3.24 2.23
N LEU A 516 9.59 3.10 1.25
CA LEU A 516 9.94 2.51 -0.04
C LEU A 516 11.05 3.31 -0.75
N SER A 517 10.95 4.64 -0.73
CA SER A 517 11.98 5.51 -1.29
C SER A 517 13.33 5.25 -0.63
N GLU A 518 13.38 5.18 0.70
CA GLU A 518 14.62 5.01 1.44
C GLU A 518 15.28 3.65 1.21
N ILE A 519 14.52 2.55 1.21
CA ILE A 519 15.09 1.21 0.98
C ILE A 519 15.56 0.98 -0.46
N ASN A 520 14.99 1.69 -1.43
CA ASN A 520 15.45 1.64 -2.82
C ASN A 520 16.66 2.55 -3.08
N TRP A 521 16.82 3.58 -2.26
CA TRP A 521 17.83 4.62 -2.46
C TRP A 521 19.08 4.38 -1.63
N SER A 522 18.93 4.27 -0.29
CA SER A 522 20.05 4.27 0.64
C SER A 522 20.69 2.88 0.80
N ASN A 523 22.03 2.85 0.83
CA ASN A 523 22.81 1.65 1.15
C ASN A 523 23.25 1.59 2.62
N LYS A 524 22.76 2.51 3.46
CA LYS A 524 23.12 2.59 4.88
C LYS A 524 22.40 1.53 5.70
N GLU A 525 23.00 1.15 6.81
CA GLU A 525 22.36 0.36 7.83
C GLU A 525 21.07 1.03 8.30
N LYS A 526 20.01 0.25 8.39
CA LYS A 526 18.69 0.73 8.79
C LYS A 526 18.70 1.15 10.25
N ASN A 527 18.05 2.27 10.52
CA ASN A 527 17.83 2.78 11.86
C ASN A 527 16.41 3.34 11.94
N TRP A 528 15.52 2.53 12.48
CA TRP A 528 14.10 2.84 12.57
C TRP A 528 13.82 4.14 13.34
N ASP A 529 14.46 4.33 14.48
CA ASP A 529 14.25 5.53 15.33
C ASP A 529 14.65 6.81 14.59
N ASN A 530 15.80 6.79 13.92
CA ASN A 530 16.22 7.93 13.09
C ASN A 530 15.27 8.16 11.90
N PHE A 531 14.81 7.10 11.26
CA PHE A 531 13.87 7.21 10.14
C PHE A 531 12.55 7.84 10.59
N ILE A 532 11.95 7.35 11.69
CA ILE A 532 10.68 7.86 12.20
C ILE A 532 10.80 9.32 12.66
N GLU A 533 11.90 9.72 13.28
CA GLU A 533 12.10 11.12 13.63
C GLU A 533 12.15 12.02 12.39
N ARG A 534 12.75 11.57 11.29
CA ARG A 534 12.72 12.30 10.00
C ARG A 534 11.29 12.33 9.42
N VAL A 535 10.55 11.22 9.47
CA VAL A 535 9.15 11.13 9.03
C VAL A 535 8.28 12.12 9.81
N LYS A 536 8.37 12.14 11.14
CA LYS A 536 7.63 13.08 12.00
C LYS A 536 7.91 14.55 11.64
N LYS A 537 9.18 14.89 11.44
CA LYS A 537 9.60 16.24 11.02
C LYS A 537 9.14 16.59 9.61
N PHE A 538 8.85 15.59 8.77
CA PHE A 538 8.34 15.79 7.41
C PHE A 538 6.82 16.05 7.35
N PHE A 539 6.06 15.61 8.32
CA PHE A 539 4.60 15.77 8.36
C PHE A 539 4.12 17.23 8.17
N PRO A 540 4.69 18.24 8.84
CA PRO A 540 4.31 19.62 8.58
C PRO A 540 4.55 20.08 7.12
N ARG A 541 5.51 19.48 6.41
CA ARG A 541 5.74 19.75 4.99
C ARG A 541 4.60 19.18 4.14
N LEU A 542 4.12 17.95 4.45
CA LEU A 542 2.94 17.37 3.81
C LEU A 542 1.67 18.21 4.05
N GLU A 543 1.52 18.76 5.26
CA GLU A 543 0.41 19.65 5.61
C GLU A 543 0.41 20.92 4.76
N LEU A 544 1.56 21.57 4.57
CA LEU A 544 1.70 22.72 3.67
C LEU A 544 1.42 22.38 2.20
N MET A 545 1.79 21.18 1.78
CA MET A 545 1.47 20.66 0.44
C MET A 545 -0.02 20.33 0.30
N GLY A 546 -0.78 20.24 1.41
CA GLY A 546 -2.18 19.84 1.46
C GLY A 546 -2.37 18.35 1.13
N VAL A 547 -1.39 17.53 1.51
CA VAL A 547 -1.44 16.06 1.36
C VAL A 547 -2.11 15.46 2.59
N ASN A 548 -3.13 14.65 2.38
CA ASN A 548 -3.68 13.81 3.43
C ASN A 548 -2.74 12.61 3.66
N TYR A 549 -2.33 12.38 4.92
CA TYR A 549 -1.40 11.30 5.25
C TYR A 549 -1.85 10.57 6.52
N ALA A 550 -1.50 9.28 6.61
CA ALA A 550 -1.83 8.48 7.77
C ALA A 550 -0.95 8.82 8.98
N LYS A 551 -1.57 8.80 10.15
CA LYS A 551 -0.89 8.95 11.45
C LYS A 551 -0.84 7.62 12.21
N SER A 552 -0.89 6.50 11.48
CA SER A 552 -0.96 5.13 12.03
C SER A 552 0.26 4.78 12.91
N ILE A 553 1.40 5.45 12.72
CA ILE A 553 2.59 5.31 13.59
C ILE A 553 2.30 5.63 15.07
N TYR A 554 1.25 6.41 15.37
CA TYR A 554 0.84 6.76 16.73
C TYR A 554 -0.21 5.82 17.31
N GLN A 555 -0.71 4.86 16.54
CA GLN A 555 -1.64 3.85 17.05
C GLN A 555 -0.95 3.00 18.11
N ILE A 556 -1.72 2.63 19.14
CA ILE A 556 -1.23 1.75 20.19
C ILE A 556 -1.52 0.31 19.80
N THR A 557 -0.49 -0.52 19.88
CA THR A 557 -0.61 -1.97 19.89
C THR A 557 -0.28 -2.49 21.28
N ALA A 558 -0.91 -3.60 21.68
CA ALA A 558 -0.65 -4.24 22.95
C ALA A 558 -0.13 -5.65 22.73
N ASN A 559 1.01 -5.97 23.37
CA ASN A 559 1.41 -7.34 23.57
C ASN A 559 0.79 -7.83 24.88
N ILE A 560 -0.05 -8.85 24.79
CA ILE A 560 -0.76 -9.44 25.94
C ILE A 560 -0.23 -10.84 26.13
N GLU A 561 0.25 -11.15 27.33
CA GLU A 561 0.85 -12.43 27.65
C GLU A 561 0.43 -12.97 29.02
N ASN A 562 0.33 -14.28 29.12
CA ASN A 562 0.19 -14.95 30.41
C ASN A 562 1.52 -14.91 31.16
N ILE A 563 1.50 -14.56 32.43
CA ILE A 563 2.69 -14.54 33.29
C ILE A 563 2.86 -15.89 34.02
N ASP A 564 1.80 -16.68 34.05
CA ASP A 564 1.77 -17.98 34.72
C ASP A 564 1.06 -19.04 33.86
N ASP A 565 1.33 -20.31 34.14
CA ASP A 565 0.80 -21.45 33.41
C ASP A 565 -0.73 -21.64 33.55
N LYS A 566 -1.35 -20.93 34.50
CA LYS A 566 -2.79 -21.03 34.79
C LYS A 566 -3.60 -19.87 34.19
N SER A 567 -2.94 -18.94 33.55
CA SER A 567 -3.55 -17.70 33.04
C SER A 567 -4.23 -16.84 34.14
N GLU A 568 -3.76 -16.95 35.39
CA GLU A 568 -4.32 -16.20 36.52
C GLU A 568 -3.83 -14.75 36.57
N LYS A 569 -2.73 -14.46 35.84
CA LYS A 569 -2.16 -13.12 35.71
C LYS A 569 -1.79 -12.83 34.25
N ILE A 570 -2.24 -11.70 33.78
CA ILE A 570 -1.98 -11.21 32.43
C ILE A 570 -1.11 -9.97 32.51
N ARG A 571 -0.09 -9.90 31.66
CA ARG A 571 0.75 -8.73 31.46
C ARG A 571 0.38 -8.07 30.13
N ILE A 572 0.23 -6.75 30.15
CA ILE A 572 -0.13 -5.92 28.98
C ILE A 572 1.00 -4.93 28.78
N SER A 573 1.73 -5.07 27.66
CA SER A 573 2.77 -4.15 27.24
C SER A 573 2.27 -3.31 26.08
N LEU A 574 2.21 -1.99 26.27
CA LEU A 574 1.72 -1.03 25.27
C LEU A 574 2.90 -0.47 24.47
N GLN A 575 2.74 -0.35 23.17
CA GLN A 575 3.74 0.23 22.28
C GLN A 575 3.09 0.96 21.10
N SER A 576 3.84 1.85 20.46
CA SER A 576 3.51 2.43 19.16
C SER A 576 4.72 2.34 18.21
N GLU A 577 4.49 2.47 16.91
CA GLU A 577 5.61 2.51 15.95
C GLU A 577 6.45 3.78 16.09
N ALA A 578 5.89 4.87 16.62
CA ALA A 578 6.63 6.10 16.90
C ALA A 578 7.42 5.95 18.20
N PRO A 579 8.79 5.97 18.16
CA PRO A 579 9.63 5.88 19.35
C PRO A 579 9.34 7.03 20.31
N ASN A 580 9.49 6.74 21.61
CA ASN A 580 9.28 7.73 22.70
C ASN A 580 7.90 8.40 22.68
N SER A 581 6.87 7.71 22.19
CA SER A 581 5.50 8.19 22.26
C SER A 581 5.07 8.40 23.70
N ASP A 582 4.38 9.50 23.94
CA ASP A 582 3.75 9.79 25.22
C ASP A 582 2.45 8.97 25.33
N ILE A 583 2.59 7.72 25.80
CA ILE A 583 1.47 6.77 25.91
C ILE A 583 0.78 6.95 27.25
N HIS A 584 -0.53 7.13 27.23
CA HIS A 584 -1.40 7.14 28.40
C HIS A 584 -2.44 6.04 28.32
N TYR A 585 -2.88 5.56 29.49
CA TYR A 585 -3.90 4.51 29.57
C TYR A 585 -4.90 4.75 30.70
N LEU A 586 -6.05 4.09 30.57
CA LEU A 586 -7.14 4.07 31.54
C LEU A 586 -7.47 2.61 31.88
N ILE A 587 -7.84 2.36 33.13
CA ILE A 587 -8.33 1.06 33.61
C ILE A 587 -9.74 1.27 34.16
N ASP A 588 -10.73 0.55 33.60
CA ASP A 588 -12.15 0.61 33.99
C ASP A 588 -12.70 2.05 34.05
N ASP A 589 -12.16 2.95 33.23
CA ASP A 589 -12.53 4.38 33.18
C ASP A 589 -12.59 4.82 31.69
N ASP A 590 -13.34 5.89 31.41
CA ASP A 590 -13.49 6.49 30.08
C ASP A 590 -13.05 7.97 30.05
N ASN A 591 -12.73 8.58 31.21
CA ASN A 591 -12.29 9.96 31.24
C ASN A 591 -10.77 10.10 31.16
N TRP A 592 -10.28 10.68 30.09
CA TRP A 592 -8.85 10.88 29.86
C TRP A 592 -8.16 11.81 30.87
N ASP A 593 -8.89 12.62 31.58
CA ASP A 593 -8.32 13.42 32.69
C ASP A 593 -7.78 12.54 33.84
N ASN A 594 -8.29 11.30 33.97
CA ASN A 594 -7.84 10.31 34.92
C ASN A 594 -6.75 9.39 34.39
N SER A 595 -6.25 9.63 33.13
CA SER A 595 -5.30 8.75 32.50
C SER A 595 -3.96 8.71 33.22
N GLN A 596 -3.34 7.55 33.21
CA GLN A 596 -2.00 7.32 33.75
C GLN A 596 -0.99 7.25 32.59
N LYS A 597 0.17 7.86 32.83
CA LYS A 597 1.29 7.73 31.86
C LYS A 597 1.85 6.31 31.92
N TYR A 598 1.96 5.67 30.75
CA TYR A 598 2.53 4.34 30.63
C TYR A 598 4.06 4.40 30.76
N THR A 599 4.61 3.69 31.75
CA THR A 599 6.06 3.60 31.98
C THR A 599 6.53 2.17 32.18
N THR A 600 5.64 1.26 32.58
CA THR A 600 5.93 -0.16 32.83
C THR A 600 4.72 -1.00 32.41
N PRO A 601 4.92 -2.29 32.06
CA PRO A 601 3.83 -3.19 31.74
C PRO A 601 2.76 -3.24 32.83
N ILE A 602 1.49 -3.34 32.42
CA ILE A 602 0.32 -3.36 33.30
C ILE A 602 0.02 -4.83 33.62
N GLU A 603 -0.15 -5.17 34.91
CA GLU A 603 -0.53 -6.53 35.30
C GLU A 603 -1.97 -6.53 35.82
N VAL A 604 -2.79 -7.47 35.34
CA VAL A 604 -4.18 -7.67 35.73
C VAL A 604 -4.44 -9.11 36.13
N ASN A 605 -5.32 -9.34 37.12
CA ASN A 605 -5.72 -10.65 37.64
C ASN A 605 -7.24 -10.79 37.81
N LYS A 606 -8.00 -9.88 37.21
CA LYS A 606 -9.46 -9.86 37.15
C LYS A 606 -9.91 -9.27 35.85
N THR A 607 -11.16 -9.47 35.49
CA THR A 607 -11.76 -8.83 34.34
C THR A 607 -11.53 -7.33 34.39
N THR A 608 -10.86 -6.78 33.36
CA THR A 608 -10.38 -5.42 33.31
C THR A 608 -10.53 -4.85 31.91
N LYS A 609 -11.18 -3.69 31.79
CA LYS A 609 -11.20 -2.89 30.56
C LYS A 609 -10.00 -1.96 30.54
N ILE A 610 -9.25 -1.97 29.44
CA ILE A 610 -8.13 -1.06 29.22
C ILE A 610 -8.37 -0.22 27.96
N LYS A 611 -8.11 1.08 28.08
CA LYS A 611 -7.99 2.02 26.96
C LYS A 611 -6.60 2.61 26.96
N ALA A 612 -6.01 2.82 25.76
CA ALA A 612 -4.72 3.48 25.65
C ALA A 612 -4.67 4.35 24.39
N ALA A 613 -3.92 5.45 24.47
CA ALA A 613 -3.67 6.33 23.33
C ALA A 613 -2.29 7.00 23.45
N SER A 614 -1.68 7.29 22.30
CA SER A 614 -0.56 8.25 22.24
C SER A 614 -1.10 9.65 22.45
N PHE A 615 -0.41 10.48 23.27
CA PHE A 615 -0.76 11.87 23.48
C PHE A 615 0.08 12.75 22.55
N LEU A 616 -0.59 13.55 21.73
CA LEU A 616 0.01 14.55 20.86
C LEU A 616 -0.42 15.93 21.36
N GLU A 617 0.57 16.78 21.65
CA GLU A 617 0.30 18.14 22.19
C GLU A 617 -0.63 18.12 23.42
N GLY A 618 -0.47 17.12 24.28
CA GLY A 618 -1.24 16.96 25.51
C GLY A 618 -2.66 16.44 25.33
N LYS A 619 -3.03 15.95 24.14
CA LYS A 619 -4.35 15.38 23.84
C LYS A 619 -4.24 13.94 23.34
N PRO A 620 -5.20 13.06 23.67
CA PRO A 620 -5.21 11.70 23.16
C PRO A 620 -5.39 11.70 21.63
N HIS A 621 -4.59 10.89 20.95
CA HIS A 621 -4.77 10.62 19.52
C HIS A 621 -6.11 9.91 19.29
N LYS A 622 -6.72 10.15 18.12
CA LYS A 622 -8.05 9.60 17.77
C LYS A 622 -8.09 8.08 17.72
N ALA A 623 -6.98 7.44 17.32
CA ALA A 623 -6.87 5.99 17.27
C ALA A 623 -6.64 5.44 18.68
N ILE A 624 -7.72 5.14 19.38
CA ILE A 624 -7.71 4.62 20.75
C ILE A 624 -7.64 3.09 20.67
N TYR A 625 -6.68 2.51 21.38
CA TYR A 625 -6.67 1.09 21.68
C TYR A 625 -7.68 0.83 22.81
N GLU A 626 -8.58 -0.14 22.62
CA GLU A 626 -9.52 -0.57 23.64
C GLU A 626 -9.59 -2.10 23.64
N ASN A 627 -9.46 -2.70 24.81
CA ASN A 627 -9.61 -4.14 25.00
C ASN A 627 -10.16 -4.45 26.39
N THR A 628 -10.89 -5.56 26.51
CA THR A 628 -11.34 -6.11 27.80
C THR A 628 -10.75 -7.49 28.01
N ILE A 629 -9.83 -7.60 28.95
CA ILE A 629 -9.31 -8.90 29.41
C ILE A 629 -10.38 -9.52 30.29
N THR A 630 -10.93 -10.65 29.88
CA THR A 630 -12.07 -11.29 30.54
C THR A 630 -11.65 -12.58 31.20
N PHE A 631 -11.65 -12.63 32.53
CA PHE A 631 -11.39 -13.83 33.31
C PHE A 631 -12.66 -14.68 33.42
N HIS A 632 -12.53 -16.01 33.23
CA HIS A 632 -13.66 -16.94 33.16
C HIS A 632 -13.25 -18.36 33.62
N LYS A 633 -14.22 -19.29 33.80
CA LYS A 633 -14.02 -20.61 34.40
C LYS A 633 -13.19 -21.56 33.53
N ALA A 634 -13.13 -21.34 32.22
CA ALA A 634 -12.35 -22.18 31.31
C ALA A 634 -10.88 -21.74 31.16
N GLN A 635 -10.47 -20.64 31.79
CA GLN A 635 -9.10 -20.13 31.65
C GLN A 635 -8.05 -21.17 32.09
N GLY A 636 -7.03 -21.39 31.25
CA GLY A 636 -5.94 -22.34 31.49
C GLY A 636 -6.39 -23.80 31.55
N LYS A 637 -7.61 -24.12 31.15
CA LYS A 637 -8.15 -25.48 31.20
C LYS A 637 -7.77 -26.27 29.93
N PRO A 638 -7.51 -27.60 30.05
CA PRO A 638 -7.11 -28.41 28.92
C PRO A 638 -8.23 -28.55 27.89
N VAL A 639 -7.84 -28.54 26.61
CA VAL A 639 -8.73 -28.73 25.46
C VAL A 639 -8.32 -29.99 24.71
N THR A 640 -9.30 -30.81 24.34
CA THR A 640 -9.10 -31.99 23.47
C THR A 640 -9.78 -31.74 22.13
N TYR A 641 -9.02 -31.76 21.06
CA TYR A 641 -9.52 -31.54 19.70
C TYR A 641 -9.84 -32.89 19.04
N GLN A 642 -11.08 -33.11 18.63
CA GLN A 642 -11.48 -34.29 17.87
C GLN A 642 -11.05 -34.17 16.40
N VAL A 643 -10.94 -32.92 15.90
CA VAL A 643 -10.38 -32.60 14.60
C VAL A 643 -9.24 -31.60 14.81
N PRO A 644 -8.00 -31.96 14.44
CA PRO A 644 -6.85 -31.08 14.67
C PRO A 644 -6.95 -29.80 13.83
N TYR A 645 -6.47 -28.70 14.37
CA TYR A 645 -6.33 -27.43 13.64
C TYR A 645 -5.19 -27.50 12.61
N HIS A 646 -5.25 -26.62 11.62
CA HIS A 646 -4.29 -26.61 10.51
C HIS A 646 -2.93 -26.06 10.93
N LYS A 647 -1.85 -26.67 10.42
CA LYS A 647 -0.45 -26.30 10.74
C LYS A 647 -0.06 -24.85 10.48
N ASN A 648 -0.76 -24.13 9.59
CA ASN A 648 -0.47 -22.73 9.27
C ASN A 648 -1.05 -21.77 10.31
N TYR A 649 -2.06 -22.21 11.10
CA TYR A 649 -2.76 -21.37 12.07
C TYR A 649 -2.94 -22.17 13.37
N GLN A 650 -1.87 -22.20 14.16
CA GLN A 650 -1.79 -22.99 15.39
C GLN A 650 -2.00 -22.16 16.66
N GLY A 651 -2.22 -20.84 16.51
CA GLY A 651 -2.32 -19.94 17.65
C GLY A 651 -1.13 -20.08 18.61
N LYS A 652 -1.43 -20.29 19.89
CA LYS A 652 -0.46 -20.62 20.95
C LYS A 652 -0.43 -22.13 21.28
N GLY A 653 -0.86 -22.97 20.32
CA GLY A 653 -0.98 -24.43 20.52
C GLY A 653 -2.32 -24.84 21.16
N ASP A 654 -2.34 -26.02 21.79
CA ASP A 654 -3.57 -26.64 22.29
C ASP A 654 -4.33 -25.79 23.32
N GLY A 655 -3.67 -24.91 24.05
CA GLY A 655 -4.28 -24.03 25.04
C GLY A 655 -4.91 -22.76 24.46
N THR A 656 -4.86 -22.51 23.16
CA THR A 656 -5.31 -21.24 22.54
C THR A 656 -6.74 -20.89 22.93
N LEU A 657 -7.68 -21.85 22.86
CA LEU A 657 -9.09 -21.59 23.14
C LEU A 657 -9.43 -21.31 24.60
N THR A 658 -8.43 -21.37 25.51
CA THR A 658 -8.64 -21.16 26.97
C THR A 658 -7.56 -20.30 27.61
N ASN A 659 -6.78 -19.55 26.81
CA ASN A 659 -5.65 -18.79 27.28
C ASN A 659 -5.96 -17.33 27.64
N ILE A 660 -7.23 -16.92 27.60
CA ILE A 660 -7.72 -15.55 27.84
C ILE A 660 -7.37 -14.54 26.72
N LEU A 661 -6.44 -14.90 25.84
CA LEU A 661 -5.95 -13.98 24.81
C LEU A 661 -6.88 -14.03 23.60
N LYS A 662 -7.48 -12.88 23.26
CA LYS A 662 -8.32 -12.76 22.06
C LYS A 662 -7.48 -12.37 20.86
N GLY A 663 -7.86 -12.92 19.71
CA GLY A 663 -7.34 -12.50 18.41
C GLY A 663 -7.85 -11.12 18.02
N THR A 664 -7.07 -10.46 17.16
CA THR A 664 -7.44 -9.19 16.52
C THR A 664 -7.92 -9.44 15.09
N LYS A 665 -8.35 -8.41 14.39
CA LYS A 665 -8.65 -8.48 12.95
C LYS A 665 -7.41 -8.80 12.09
N ASN A 666 -6.20 -8.70 12.65
CA ASN A 666 -5.00 -9.25 12.04
C ASN A 666 -4.92 -10.76 12.31
N PHE A 667 -5.41 -11.57 11.39
CA PHE A 667 -5.40 -13.04 11.54
C PHE A 667 -4.01 -13.69 11.55
N HIS A 668 -2.94 -12.90 11.39
CA HIS A 668 -1.54 -13.30 11.58
C HIS A 668 -0.96 -12.93 12.95
N ASP A 669 -1.78 -12.46 13.89
CA ASP A 669 -1.33 -12.05 15.23
C ASP A 669 -0.90 -13.22 16.14
N GLY A 670 -1.08 -14.46 15.67
CA GLY A 670 -0.71 -15.67 16.39
C GLY A 670 -1.66 -16.06 17.51
N GLN A 671 -2.91 -15.55 17.49
CA GLN A 671 -3.96 -15.90 18.48
C GLN A 671 -5.07 -16.78 17.88
N TRP A 672 -4.99 -17.13 16.60
CA TRP A 672 -6.05 -17.83 15.88
C TRP A 672 -5.72 -19.30 15.65
N LEU A 673 -6.65 -20.21 16.01
CA LEU A 673 -6.68 -21.57 15.50
C LEU A 673 -7.51 -21.62 14.22
N GLY A 674 -6.96 -22.25 13.16
CA GLY A 674 -7.63 -22.34 11.86
C GLY A 674 -7.98 -23.76 11.44
N TRP A 675 -9.16 -23.96 10.83
CA TRP A 675 -9.57 -25.18 10.15
C TRP A 675 -9.96 -24.86 8.72
N LEU A 676 -9.55 -25.71 7.77
CA LEU A 676 -9.81 -25.50 6.34
C LEU A 676 -10.75 -26.55 5.80
N GLY A 677 -11.95 -26.14 5.32
CA GLY A 677 -12.89 -26.97 4.59
C GLY A 677 -13.43 -28.20 5.36
N GLN A 678 -13.37 -28.21 6.69
CA GLN A 678 -13.83 -29.35 7.48
C GLN A 678 -14.53 -28.92 8.77
N ASN A 679 -15.63 -29.61 9.09
CA ASN A 679 -16.31 -29.46 10.38
C ASN A 679 -15.36 -29.82 11.52
N THR A 680 -15.49 -29.15 12.65
CA THR A 680 -14.62 -29.39 13.79
C THR A 680 -15.41 -29.55 15.08
N SER A 681 -14.77 -30.19 16.07
CA SER A 681 -15.26 -30.29 17.44
C SER A 681 -14.10 -30.36 18.42
N PHE A 682 -14.33 -29.86 19.62
CA PHE A 682 -13.37 -29.92 20.71
C PHE A 682 -14.11 -29.98 22.06
N THR A 683 -13.37 -30.45 23.08
CA THR A 683 -13.90 -30.61 24.45
C THR A 683 -12.98 -29.93 25.44
N ILE A 684 -13.50 -29.06 26.29
CA ILE A 684 -12.83 -28.41 27.41
C ILE A 684 -13.13 -29.20 28.68
N ASP A 685 -12.11 -29.62 29.44
CA ASP A 685 -12.22 -30.19 30.79
C ASP A 685 -11.99 -29.09 31.83
N LEU A 686 -13.04 -28.66 32.50
CA LEU A 686 -12.95 -27.69 33.60
C LEU A 686 -12.18 -28.25 34.82
N GLN A 687 -11.76 -29.54 34.78
CA GLN A 687 -11.03 -30.30 35.78
C GLN A 687 -11.83 -30.63 37.04
N GLU A 688 -12.78 -29.79 37.37
CA GLU A 688 -13.74 -29.98 38.46
C GLU A 688 -15.14 -29.62 38.04
N LYS A 689 -16.11 -30.01 38.84
CA LYS A 689 -17.53 -29.66 38.65
C LYS A 689 -17.72 -28.18 38.92
N GLN A 690 -18.23 -27.45 37.90
CA GLN A 690 -18.50 -26.01 37.95
C GLN A 690 -19.96 -25.73 37.63
N SER A 691 -20.52 -24.74 38.31
CA SER A 691 -21.82 -24.20 37.92
C SER A 691 -21.62 -23.21 36.78
N ILE A 692 -22.29 -23.40 35.65
CA ILE A 692 -22.19 -22.52 34.47
C ILE A 692 -23.56 -22.00 34.04
N GLU A 693 -23.60 -20.83 33.45
CA GLU A 693 -24.83 -20.21 32.93
C GLU A 693 -24.61 -19.53 31.55
N ARG A 694 -23.37 -19.41 31.10
CA ARG A 694 -23.07 -18.79 29.81
C ARG A 694 -21.78 -19.30 29.20
N VAL A 695 -21.80 -19.50 27.87
CA VAL A 695 -20.62 -19.83 27.05
C VAL A 695 -20.52 -18.85 25.91
N VAL A 696 -19.32 -18.33 25.64
CA VAL A 696 -19.04 -17.42 24.51
C VAL A 696 -17.92 -18.02 23.68
N LEU A 697 -18.11 -18.14 22.37
CA LEU A 697 -17.14 -18.59 21.40
C LEU A 697 -16.70 -17.43 20.51
N GLY A 698 -15.43 -17.05 20.56
CA GLY A 698 -14.85 -16.01 19.72
C GLY A 698 -14.46 -16.53 18.33
N ALA A 699 -14.81 -15.79 17.28
CA ALA A 699 -14.50 -16.11 15.90
C ALA A 699 -14.26 -14.86 15.05
N LEU A 700 -13.48 -15.04 13.98
CA LEU A 700 -13.21 -14.02 12.96
C LEU A 700 -13.92 -14.37 11.65
N GLU A 701 -14.50 -13.37 11.00
CA GLU A 701 -14.89 -13.42 9.61
C GLU A 701 -14.15 -12.36 8.82
N GLU A 702 -13.52 -12.78 7.71
CA GLU A 702 -12.88 -11.92 6.72
C GLU A 702 -13.01 -12.58 5.34
N GLN A 703 -14.16 -12.36 4.71
CA GLN A 703 -14.57 -13.08 3.50
C GLN A 703 -13.64 -12.85 2.33
N GLY A 704 -13.02 -11.67 2.22
CA GLY A 704 -12.01 -11.36 1.21
C GLY A 704 -10.76 -12.25 1.29
N GLN A 705 -10.46 -12.78 2.48
CA GLN A 705 -9.34 -13.71 2.74
C GLN A 705 -9.81 -15.18 2.86
N GLY A 706 -11.07 -15.46 2.55
CA GLY A 706 -11.63 -16.80 2.64
C GLY A 706 -11.93 -17.29 4.04
N ILE A 707 -12.03 -16.40 5.04
CA ILE A 707 -12.31 -16.72 6.44
C ILE A 707 -13.80 -16.46 6.70
N PHE A 708 -14.51 -17.50 7.19
CA PHE A 708 -15.95 -17.45 7.38
C PHE A 708 -16.34 -17.87 8.80
N PHE A 709 -17.41 -17.28 9.32
CA PHE A 709 -18.03 -17.77 10.54
C PHE A 709 -18.56 -19.19 10.39
N PRO A 710 -18.64 -19.97 11.50
CA PRO A 710 -19.30 -21.27 11.47
C PRO A 710 -20.77 -21.09 11.09
N ILE A 711 -21.29 -21.99 10.24
CA ILE A 711 -22.70 -21.95 9.81
C ILE A 711 -23.65 -22.59 10.83
N SER A 712 -23.11 -23.34 11.78
CA SER A 712 -23.88 -23.92 12.89
C SER A 712 -22.96 -24.21 14.07
N ILE A 713 -23.40 -23.92 15.28
CA ILE A 713 -22.70 -24.14 16.54
C ILE A 713 -23.60 -24.90 17.49
N THR A 714 -23.10 -26.00 18.08
CA THR A 714 -23.81 -26.75 19.10
C THR A 714 -22.97 -26.91 20.34
N VAL A 715 -23.53 -26.61 21.50
CA VAL A 715 -22.87 -26.72 22.81
C VAL A 715 -23.48 -27.89 23.58
N TYR A 716 -22.61 -28.72 24.13
CA TYR A 716 -22.95 -29.85 24.98
C TYR A 716 -22.22 -29.73 26.32
N THR A 717 -22.84 -30.30 27.36
CA THR A 717 -22.27 -30.40 28.70
C THR A 717 -22.23 -31.87 29.14
N SER A 718 -21.26 -32.20 30.04
CA SER A 718 -21.14 -33.53 30.63
C SER A 718 -20.48 -33.46 32.00
N LEU A 719 -20.86 -34.38 32.89
CA LEU A 719 -20.18 -34.56 34.20
C LEU A 719 -19.06 -35.58 34.14
N ASP A 720 -19.14 -36.57 33.24
CA ASP A 720 -18.24 -37.72 33.16
C ASP A 720 -17.36 -37.76 31.91
N GLY A 721 -17.55 -36.79 30.97
CA GLY A 721 -16.78 -36.72 29.72
C GLY A 721 -17.19 -37.76 28.64
N SER A 722 -18.21 -38.58 28.93
CA SER A 722 -18.72 -39.63 28.01
C SER A 722 -20.15 -39.43 27.60
N ASN A 723 -21.01 -39.03 28.55
CA ASN A 723 -22.43 -38.77 28.31
C ASN A 723 -22.67 -37.27 28.15
N PHE A 724 -22.80 -36.81 26.90
CA PHE A 724 -22.97 -35.39 26.58
C PHE A 724 -24.44 -35.06 26.32
N THR A 725 -24.93 -34.02 26.98
CA THR A 725 -26.28 -33.48 26.80
C THR A 725 -26.16 -32.16 26.00
N LYS A 726 -26.95 -32.07 24.91
CA LYS A 726 -27.06 -30.83 24.14
C LYS A 726 -27.79 -29.78 24.98
N VAL A 727 -27.16 -28.62 25.17
CA VAL A 727 -27.66 -27.52 26.01
C VAL A 727 -27.96 -26.26 25.21
N ALA A 728 -27.30 -26.06 24.06
CA ALA A 728 -27.57 -24.96 23.18
C ALA A 728 -27.26 -25.29 21.71
N HIS A 729 -27.92 -24.56 20.80
CA HIS A 729 -27.67 -24.65 19.37
C HIS A 729 -28.03 -23.34 18.70
N GLN A 730 -27.18 -22.93 17.72
CA GLN A 730 -27.43 -21.76 16.90
C GLN A 730 -27.04 -22.04 15.47
N ASP A 731 -27.97 -21.82 14.54
CA ASP A 731 -27.67 -21.72 13.12
C ASP A 731 -27.24 -20.32 12.78
N ASN A 732 -26.23 -20.21 11.94
CA ASN A 732 -25.66 -18.94 11.46
C ASN A 732 -25.43 -19.05 9.95
N PRO A 733 -26.52 -18.98 9.12
CA PRO A 733 -26.39 -19.13 7.70
C PRO A 733 -25.46 -18.06 7.10
N TYR A 734 -24.68 -18.46 6.11
CA TYR A 734 -23.78 -17.55 5.40
C TYR A 734 -24.54 -16.30 4.92
N LYS A 735 -23.93 -15.14 5.16
CA LYS A 735 -24.33 -13.84 4.61
C LYS A 735 -23.12 -13.16 4.02
N LYS A 736 -23.26 -12.71 2.77
CA LYS A 736 -22.18 -11.95 2.13
C LYS A 736 -21.97 -10.62 2.85
N ASN A 737 -20.72 -10.33 3.16
CA ASN A 737 -20.28 -9.01 3.65
C ASN A 737 -18.83 -8.73 3.20
N GLY A 738 -18.41 -7.48 3.29
CA GLY A 738 -17.06 -7.06 2.91
C GLY A 738 -16.19 -6.63 4.09
N TYR A 739 -16.67 -6.80 5.32
CA TYR A 739 -15.99 -6.29 6.49
C TYR A 739 -15.27 -7.41 7.24
N SER A 740 -14.14 -7.06 7.87
CA SER A 740 -13.52 -7.91 8.88
C SER A 740 -14.28 -7.78 10.19
N ILE A 741 -14.85 -8.89 10.70
CA ILE A 741 -15.74 -8.92 11.85
C ILE A 741 -15.23 -9.87 12.91
N LEU A 742 -14.97 -9.35 14.12
CA LEU A 742 -14.78 -10.14 15.33
C LEU A 742 -16.15 -10.35 15.99
N LYS A 743 -16.49 -11.59 16.30
CA LYS A 743 -17.78 -11.92 16.92
C LYS A 743 -17.66 -12.96 18.03
N GLY A 744 -18.22 -12.66 19.19
CA GLY A 744 -18.49 -13.63 20.22
C GLY A 744 -19.89 -14.24 20.00
N PHE A 745 -19.97 -15.55 19.73
CA PHE A 745 -21.23 -16.29 19.72
C PHE A 745 -21.60 -16.63 21.14
N GLU A 746 -22.65 -16.01 21.67
CA GLU A 746 -23.06 -16.11 23.08
C GLU A 746 -24.21 -17.11 23.24
N PHE A 747 -24.08 -18.03 24.18
CA PHE A 747 -25.05 -19.04 24.56
C PHE A 747 -25.40 -18.86 26.04
N ASN A 748 -26.57 -18.31 26.30
CA ASN A 748 -27.14 -18.25 27.66
C ASN A 748 -27.80 -19.58 27.97
N LEU A 749 -27.39 -20.23 29.04
CA LEU A 749 -27.81 -21.56 29.48
C LEU A 749 -28.65 -21.44 30.75
N GLU A 750 -29.53 -22.43 30.94
CA GLU A 750 -30.04 -22.64 32.28
C GLU A 750 -28.88 -23.01 33.23
N LYS A 751 -28.84 -22.38 34.42
CA LYS A 751 -27.75 -22.61 35.39
C LYS A 751 -27.66 -24.10 35.72
N GLN A 752 -26.50 -24.68 35.46
CA GLN A 752 -26.26 -26.13 35.57
C GLN A 752 -24.85 -26.45 35.99
N GLU A 753 -24.68 -27.60 36.59
CA GLU A 753 -23.39 -28.13 37.00
C GLU A 753 -22.79 -28.99 35.89
N THR A 754 -21.56 -28.72 35.49
CA THR A 754 -20.82 -29.47 34.49
C THR A 754 -19.33 -29.53 34.77
N ARG A 755 -18.63 -30.51 34.23
CA ARG A 755 -17.16 -30.55 34.20
C ARG A 755 -16.63 -30.45 32.77
N TYR A 756 -17.34 -30.99 31.79
CA TYR A 756 -16.90 -30.99 30.40
C TYR A 756 -17.86 -30.18 29.55
N ILE A 757 -17.28 -29.36 28.65
CA ILE A 757 -18.01 -28.58 27.65
C ILE A 757 -17.49 -29.01 26.29
N LYS A 758 -18.37 -29.57 25.44
CA LYS A 758 -18.05 -29.92 24.06
C LYS A 758 -18.73 -28.93 23.12
N ILE A 759 -17.99 -28.44 22.15
CA ILE A 759 -18.49 -27.56 21.10
C ILE A 759 -18.30 -28.25 19.74
N GLU A 760 -19.39 -28.35 18.96
CA GLU A 760 -19.38 -28.87 17.61
C GLU A 760 -19.72 -27.74 16.64
N LEU A 761 -18.96 -27.63 15.55
CA LEU A 761 -19.04 -26.57 14.57
C LEU A 761 -19.18 -27.13 13.17
N LYS A 762 -20.15 -26.62 12.43
CA LYS A 762 -20.22 -26.81 10.97
C LYS A 762 -19.63 -25.60 10.28
N VAL A 763 -18.76 -25.84 9.32
CA VAL A 763 -18.16 -24.81 8.49
C VAL A 763 -18.88 -24.69 7.15
N LEU A 764 -18.62 -23.63 6.43
CA LEU A 764 -19.06 -23.48 5.05
C LEU A 764 -18.29 -24.51 4.19
N ASP A 765 -18.99 -25.39 3.49
CA ASP A 765 -18.39 -26.48 2.71
C ASP A 765 -17.42 -25.96 1.64
N LYS A 766 -17.81 -24.87 0.97
CA LYS A 766 -17.00 -24.16 -0.02
C LYS A 766 -17.21 -22.66 0.12
N ALA A 767 -16.13 -21.91 -0.03
CA ALA A 767 -16.21 -20.47 -0.19
C ALA A 767 -16.94 -20.11 -1.49
N PRO A 768 -17.52 -18.90 -1.61
CA PRO A 768 -18.26 -18.48 -2.83
C PRO A 768 -17.43 -18.52 -4.11
N ASN A 769 -16.11 -18.43 -4.01
CA ASN A 769 -15.17 -18.57 -5.12
C ASN A 769 -14.87 -20.03 -5.52
N GLY A 770 -15.47 -21.01 -4.83
CA GLY A 770 -15.28 -22.44 -5.08
C GLY A 770 -14.11 -23.09 -4.32
N GLY A 771 -13.27 -22.30 -3.64
CA GLY A 771 -12.18 -22.77 -2.78
C GLY A 771 -12.69 -23.33 -1.45
N ASP A 772 -11.76 -23.85 -0.63
CA ASP A 772 -12.09 -24.28 0.73
C ASP A 772 -12.23 -23.05 1.65
N ALA A 773 -13.19 -23.11 2.57
CA ALA A 773 -13.45 -22.05 3.54
C ALA A 773 -12.62 -22.25 4.82
N TRP A 774 -11.98 -21.19 5.32
CA TRP A 774 -11.36 -21.16 6.63
C TRP A 774 -12.39 -20.88 7.73
N LEU A 775 -12.24 -21.57 8.87
CA LEU A 775 -12.84 -21.22 10.17
C LEU A 775 -11.72 -20.77 11.11
N PHE A 776 -11.85 -19.60 11.74
CA PHE A 776 -10.90 -19.10 12.73
C PHE A 776 -11.57 -18.86 14.08
N LEU A 777 -10.96 -19.45 15.14
CA LEU A 777 -11.41 -19.33 16.54
C LEU A 777 -10.23 -18.85 17.41
N ASP A 778 -10.53 -18.01 18.43
CA ASP A 778 -9.53 -17.51 19.38
C ASP A 778 -9.75 -18.01 20.81
N GLU A 779 -10.93 -17.85 21.37
CA GLU A 779 -11.18 -18.06 22.80
C GLU A 779 -12.60 -18.62 23.07
N VAL A 780 -12.72 -19.48 24.08
CA VAL A 780 -13.98 -19.97 24.63
C VAL A 780 -14.11 -19.51 26.10
N GLN A 781 -14.98 -18.60 26.33
CA GLN A 781 -15.26 -18.07 27.67
C GLN A 781 -16.43 -18.82 28.32
N VAL A 782 -16.30 -19.16 29.60
CA VAL A 782 -17.31 -19.89 30.37
C VAL A 782 -17.57 -19.15 31.69
N PHE A 783 -18.84 -18.83 31.94
CA PHE A 783 -19.26 -18.05 33.11
C PHE A 783 -20.24 -18.82 34.01
#